data_5308dbcfd75d748824ece91b18f286e1
#
_entry.id   5308dbcfd75d748824ece91b18f286e1
#
_cell.length_a   1.000
_cell.length_b   1.000
_cell.length_c   1.000
_cell.angle_alpha   90.00
_cell.angle_beta   90.00
_cell.angle_gamma   90.00
#
_symmetry.space_group_name_H-M   'P 1'
#
loop_
_entity.id
_entity.type
_entity.pdbx_description
1 polymer ?
#
loop_
_entity_poly.entity_id
_entity_poly.type
_entity_poly.pdbx_seq_one_letter_code
_entity_poly.pdbx_strand_id
1 'polypeptide(L)'
;MQLPSSLVSVAESAVQNAQEAGYLQSWPNEVVEQFHYVSALSQFITETIHRDEALAQQLPTMLSELSRHQAYRTRLAALLAECPDEMSGHRVLRQFRNREMVYIAWKDFLHAWTLEESLRHLSQLAEAMIFETYQWQYKICCAEWGTPTNAEGEAQPMLIIGMGKLGGGELNFSSDIDLIFTYPENGETQGARRSIANAQFFTRLGQRIIKALDQQTFDGFCYRVDMRLRPFGESGPLVMSYAALEDYYQEQGRDWERYAMIKARVMGCEMYPQYQELRKMLRPFVFRRYIDFSAIQSLRRMKSMISSEVRRRGLTNNIKLGAGGIREIEFIAQVFQLIRGGREPSLRNRGLLETLSGIEELALLTPQEVSNLEAAYKYLRQLENLLQAMADKQTQTLPDCDIERLKLATAMQLESWDLLIEQTQQHMNKVHQVFETLIGDDEEDEGSTIARHFHELWDMANKQDVLELILEQDIQVEEPAIFSKVIINFKADLAKKTLGPRGREVLNRLMPKVFDAVFAHPDAQFGLPRVLHLLHNICTRTTYLELLDEHPAALVQLVRLCTASPMISEQLSRYPILLDELIDPQQLYNPIPLDSYRTELRDFLARIPEDDMEQQMEALRQFKQICILRIAAADIAGVLPVMKVSDHLTYLAEAIVEAVVSQAWLQVSEKYGEPTHVKDREGKGFAVIGYGKVGGWELGYNSDLDIVFMHDCPVNVYTDGKKEIDGRQFYLRLAQRIIHIFSTRTASGILYEVDTRLRPSGASGLLVSPTDAFDDYQHQDAWTWEHQALVRARMIYGDEPLAIAFHNTRHDVLCKPRDEQTLKKEVVEMREKMRDHLGGKKPGRFMIKQDVGGITDIEFLAQYLVLNYSHEKPKLTRWCDNVRIYETLIAQGVMEEDQAMQLIRAYTTMRNEIHHRNLLNLDADVVEDKFVAEREWVKQAWNQWFA
;
A
#
# COMPACT_ATOMS: atom_id res chain seq x y z
N MET A 1 -4.26 -42.68 -31.82
CA MET A 1 -4.57 -41.39 -32.43
C MET A 1 -4.63 -41.56 -33.95
N GLN A 2 -5.67 -41.10 -34.62
CA GLN A 2 -5.80 -41.25 -36.08
C GLN A 2 -5.30 -39.98 -36.76
N LEU A 3 -4.41 -40.18 -37.76
CA LEU A 3 -3.94 -39.09 -38.60
C LEU A 3 -4.85 -38.91 -39.82
N PRO A 4 -5.12 -37.66 -40.24
CA PRO A 4 -5.76 -37.38 -41.53
C PRO A 4 -4.93 -37.98 -42.68
N SER A 5 -5.62 -38.47 -43.74
CA SER A 5 -4.98 -39.17 -44.85
C SER A 5 -3.81 -38.39 -45.50
N SER A 6 -3.91 -37.08 -45.55
CA SER A 6 -2.87 -36.20 -46.10
C SER A 6 -1.62 -36.07 -45.20
N LEU A 7 -1.69 -36.39 -43.92
CA LEU A 7 -0.57 -36.41 -43.01
C LEU A 7 0.10 -37.78 -42.86
N VAL A 8 -0.61 -38.85 -43.28
CA VAL A 8 -0.06 -40.23 -43.24
C VAL A 8 1.23 -40.36 -44.05
N SER A 9 1.27 -39.76 -45.24
CA SER A 9 2.46 -39.81 -46.10
C SER A 9 3.67 -39.11 -45.49
N VAL A 10 3.45 -38.04 -44.72
CA VAL A 10 4.52 -37.36 -43.98
C VAL A 10 5.06 -38.24 -42.85
N ALA A 11 4.15 -38.89 -42.12
CA ALA A 11 4.50 -39.84 -41.06
C ALA A 11 5.28 -41.06 -41.61
N GLU A 12 4.79 -41.68 -42.70
CA GLU A 12 5.42 -42.83 -43.32
C GLU A 12 6.85 -42.50 -43.82
N SER A 13 7.04 -41.35 -44.43
CA SER A 13 8.38 -40.87 -44.84
C SER A 13 9.32 -40.69 -43.65
N ALA A 14 8.87 -40.14 -42.55
CA ALA A 14 9.67 -39.96 -41.33
C ALA A 14 10.06 -41.29 -40.71
N VAL A 15 9.11 -42.24 -40.63
CA VAL A 15 9.32 -43.60 -40.11
C VAL A 15 10.29 -44.38 -41.03
N GLN A 16 10.13 -44.28 -42.33
CA GLN A 16 11.06 -44.93 -43.30
C GLN A 16 12.47 -44.41 -43.12
N ASN A 17 12.69 -43.09 -43.04
CA ASN A 17 14.01 -42.48 -42.81
C ASN A 17 14.64 -42.98 -41.49
N ALA A 18 13.86 -43.07 -40.42
CA ALA A 18 14.32 -43.56 -39.11
C ALA A 18 14.61 -45.09 -39.16
N GLN A 19 13.89 -45.83 -39.99
CA GLN A 19 14.12 -47.27 -40.21
C GLN A 19 15.40 -47.51 -41.02
N GLU A 20 15.65 -46.74 -42.07
CA GLU A 20 16.88 -46.75 -42.84
C GLU A 20 18.11 -46.38 -41.99
N ALA A 21 17.95 -45.44 -41.05
CA ALA A 21 18.96 -45.08 -40.07
C ALA A 21 19.17 -46.13 -38.96
N GLY A 22 18.30 -47.16 -38.86
CA GLY A 22 18.41 -48.26 -37.92
C GLY A 22 17.90 -48.00 -36.50
N TYR A 23 17.33 -46.85 -36.22
CA TYR A 23 16.89 -46.49 -34.85
C TYR A 23 15.70 -47.29 -34.37
N LEU A 24 14.73 -47.60 -35.24
CA LEU A 24 13.46 -48.19 -34.86
C LEU A 24 13.57 -49.66 -34.42
N GLN A 25 14.72 -50.32 -34.73
CA GLN A 25 14.91 -51.72 -34.33
C GLN A 25 15.02 -51.91 -32.82
N SER A 26 15.42 -50.88 -32.10
CA SER A 26 15.59 -50.87 -30.63
C SER A 26 14.39 -50.28 -29.90
N TRP A 27 13.40 -49.71 -30.61
CA TRP A 27 12.26 -49.04 -29.98
C TRP A 27 11.10 -49.97 -29.69
N PRO A 28 10.42 -49.82 -28.53
CA PRO A 28 9.14 -50.52 -28.28
C PRO A 28 8.08 -50.12 -29.32
N ASN A 29 7.19 -51.04 -29.67
CA ASN A 29 6.14 -50.79 -30.66
C ASN A 29 5.28 -49.56 -30.32
N GLU A 30 4.97 -49.36 -29.05
CA GLU A 30 4.25 -48.20 -28.58
C GLU A 30 4.96 -46.86 -28.91
N VAL A 31 6.27 -46.81 -28.75
CA VAL A 31 7.09 -45.62 -29.10
C VAL A 31 7.14 -45.39 -30.59
N VAL A 32 7.17 -46.48 -31.40
CA VAL A 32 7.11 -46.38 -32.85
C VAL A 32 5.74 -45.87 -33.34
N GLU A 33 4.63 -46.30 -32.73
CA GLU A 33 3.29 -45.79 -33.02
C GLU A 33 3.17 -44.31 -32.63
N GLN A 34 3.69 -43.94 -31.47
CA GLN A 34 3.76 -42.54 -31.06
C GLN A 34 4.61 -41.71 -32.01
N PHE A 35 5.79 -42.21 -32.43
CA PHE A 35 6.64 -41.51 -33.39
C PHE A 35 5.94 -41.28 -34.73
N HIS A 36 5.20 -42.26 -35.22
CA HIS A 36 4.40 -42.12 -36.45
C HIS A 36 3.42 -40.92 -36.32
N TYR A 37 2.83 -40.73 -35.16
CA TYR A 37 1.92 -39.59 -34.92
C TYR A 37 2.66 -38.26 -34.77
N VAL A 38 3.68 -38.17 -33.88
CA VAL A 38 4.32 -36.90 -33.56
C VAL A 38 5.20 -36.41 -34.72
N SER A 39 5.81 -37.30 -35.53
CA SER A 39 6.62 -36.94 -36.68
C SER A 39 5.80 -36.31 -37.83
N ALA A 40 4.53 -36.66 -37.92
CA ALA A 40 3.62 -36.00 -38.85
C ALA A 40 3.32 -34.55 -38.48
N LEU A 41 3.34 -34.23 -37.17
CA LEU A 41 2.97 -32.93 -36.62
C LEU A 41 4.18 -31.98 -36.41
N SER A 42 5.36 -32.53 -36.03
CA SER A 42 6.53 -31.73 -35.69
C SER A 42 7.74 -32.07 -36.53
N GLN A 43 8.13 -31.11 -37.35
CA GLN A 43 9.38 -31.14 -38.10
C GLN A 43 10.58 -31.08 -37.16
N PHE A 44 10.48 -30.31 -36.10
CA PHE A 44 11.55 -30.16 -35.08
C PHE A 44 11.93 -31.52 -34.47
N ILE A 45 10.94 -32.31 -34.05
CA ILE A 45 11.17 -33.63 -33.46
C ILE A 45 11.91 -34.52 -34.47
N THR A 46 11.40 -34.61 -35.69
CA THR A 46 11.94 -35.46 -36.75
C THR A 46 13.39 -35.10 -37.10
N GLU A 47 13.68 -33.82 -37.34
CA GLU A 47 15.00 -33.35 -37.66
C GLU A 47 16.00 -33.52 -36.52
N THR A 48 15.56 -33.29 -35.26
CA THR A 48 16.45 -33.39 -34.10
C THR A 48 16.86 -34.83 -33.85
N ILE A 49 15.90 -35.80 -33.93
CA ILE A 49 16.19 -37.21 -33.77
C ILE A 49 17.15 -37.71 -34.89
N HIS A 50 16.97 -37.20 -36.09
CA HIS A 50 17.81 -37.60 -37.23
C HIS A 50 19.25 -37.07 -37.09
N ARG A 51 19.46 -35.89 -36.49
CA ARG A 51 20.78 -35.28 -36.27
C ARG A 51 21.53 -35.80 -35.05
N ASP A 52 20.82 -36.34 -34.05
CA ASP A 52 21.38 -36.79 -32.77
C ASP A 52 21.08 -38.29 -32.55
N GLU A 53 22.04 -39.12 -33.03
CA GLU A 53 21.95 -40.59 -32.91
C GLU A 53 21.85 -41.05 -31.44
N ALA A 54 22.57 -40.38 -30.53
CA ALA A 54 22.51 -40.71 -29.11
C ALA A 54 21.13 -40.41 -28.52
N LEU A 55 20.46 -39.34 -28.96
CA LEU A 55 19.09 -39.06 -28.62
C LEU A 55 18.15 -40.18 -29.12
N ALA A 56 18.31 -40.57 -30.40
CA ALA A 56 17.47 -41.61 -31.00
C ALA A 56 17.54 -42.94 -30.21
N GLN A 57 18.72 -43.30 -29.73
CA GLN A 57 18.93 -44.51 -28.94
C GLN A 57 18.38 -44.40 -27.51
N GLN A 58 18.45 -43.21 -26.89
CA GLN A 58 18.03 -42.98 -25.50
C GLN A 58 16.52 -42.64 -25.37
N LEU A 59 15.88 -42.24 -26.47
CA LEU A 59 14.52 -41.70 -26.45
C LEU A 59 13.49 -42.62 -25.75
N PRO A 60 13.43 -43.95 -26.00
CA PRO A 60 12.48 -44.79 -25.31
C PRO A 60 12.65 -44.79 -23.76
N THR A 61 13.90 -44.76 -23.29
CA THR A 61 14.20 -44.67 -21.86
C THR A 61 13.78 -43.30 -21.32
N MET A 62 14.10 -42.22 -22.04
CA MET A 62 13.70 -40.87 -21.66
C MET A 62 12.18 -40.73 -21.52
N LEU A 63 11.41 -41.29 -22.43
CA LEU A 63 9.95 -41.23 -22.43
C LEU A 63 9.31 -41.98 -21.26
N SER A 64 9.99 -42.96 -20.68
CA SER A 64 9.53 -43.74 -19.52
C SER A 64 9.83 -43.07 -18.17
N GLU A 65 10.68 -42.05 -18.12
CA GLU A 65 11.05 -41.32 -16.90
C GLU A 65 9.96 -40.32 -16.50
N LEU A 66 9.34 -40.53 -15.33
CA LEU A 66 8.23 -39.67 -14.86
C LEU A 66 8.66 -38.35 -14.26
N SER A 67 9.85 -38.27 -13.64
CA SER A 67 10.30 -37.10 -12.85
C SER A 67 11.55 -36.44 -13.43
N ARG A 68 11.70 -36.49 -14.75
CA ARG A 68 12.90 -36.02 -15.46
C ARG A 68 13.27 -34.55 -15.19
N HIS A 69 12.27 -33.70 -15.04
CA HIS A 69 12.44 -32.26 -14.74
C HIS A 69 13.17 -31.98 -13.41
N GLN A 70 13.00 -32.82 -12.41
CA GLN A 70 13.65 -32.62 -11.12
C GLN A 70 15.19 -32.74 -11.17
N ALA A 71 15.71 -33.36 -12.23
CA ALA A 71 17.12 -33.61 -12.43
C ALA A 71 17.78 -32.72 -13.50
N TYR A 72 17.08 -31.73 -14.10
CA TYR A 72 17.66 -30.90 -15.14
C TYR A 72 18.96 -30.24 -14.71
N ARG A 73 18.98 -29.57 -13.56
CA ARG A 73 20.19 -28.91 -13.05
C ARG A 73 21.32 -29.88 -12.77
N THR A 74 21.06 -30.94 -12.02
CA THR A 74 22.09 -31.92 -11.63
C THR A 74 22.71 -32.60 -12.84
N ARG A 75 21.87 -32.96 -13.83
CA ARG A 75 22.33 -33.62 -15.06
C ARG A 75 23.16 -32.68 -15.93
N LEU A 76 22.71 -31.43 -16.09
CA LEU A 76 23.46 -30.44 -16.89
C LEU A 76 24.77 -30.08 -16.22
N ALA A 77 24.79 -29.87 -14.89
CA ALA A 77 26.01 -29.59 -14.11
C ALA A 77 27.06 -30.71 -14.26
N ALA A 78 26.61 -31.98 -14.22
CA ALA A 78 27.51 -33.14 -14.41
C ALA A 78 28.13 -33.12 -15.81
N LEU A 79 27.33 -32.89 -16.86
CA LEU A 79 27.82 -32.83 -18.25
C LEU A 79 28.80 -31.66 -18.48
N LEU A 80 28.51 -30.48 -17.91
CA LEU A 80 29.39 -29.31 -18.01
C LEU A 80 30.72 -29.49 -17.25
N ALA A 81 30.70 -30.23 -16.14
CA ALA A 81 31.92 -30.52 -15.38
C ALA A 81 32.91 -31.40 -16.13
N GLU A 82 32.45 -32.21 -17.09
CA GLU A 82 33.28 -33.09 -17.93
C GLU A 82 33.85 -32.36 -19.14
N CYS A 83 33.41 -31.13 -19.45
CA CYS A 83 33.85 -30.39 -20.62
C CYS A 83 35.28 -29.87 -20.46
N PRO A 84 36.19 -30.18 -21.39
CA PRO A 84 37.60 -29.75 -21.32
C PRO A 84 37.81 -28.28 -21.69
N ASP A 85 36.91 -27.68 -22.46
CA ASP A 85 36.98 -26.31 -22.96
C ASP A 85 35.59 -25.67 -23.17
N GLU A 86 35.59 -24.38 -23.43
CA GLU A 86 34.35 -23.61 -23.65
C GLU A 86 33.55 -24.07 -24.86
N MET A 87 34.20 -24.51 -25.91
CA MET A 87 33.55 -24.94 -27.15
C MET A 87 32.76 -26.26 -26.94
N SER A 88 33.33 -27.20 -26.22
CA SER A 88 32.66 -28.46 -25.85
C SER A 88 31.47 -28.19 -24.92
N GLY A 89 31.61 -27.27 -23.96
CA GLY A 89 30.51 -26.86 -23.11
C GLY A 89 29.35 -26.22 -23.89
N HIS A 90 29.64 -25.36 -24.85
CA HIS A 90 28.63 -24.77 -25.74
C HIS A 90 27.88 -25.84 -26.57
N ARG A 91 28.54 -26.88 -26.99
CA ARG A 91 27.92 -28.03 -27.69
C ARG A 91 27.02 -28.82 -26.75
N VAL A 92 27.50 -29.11 -25.57
CA VAL A 92 26.71 -29.84 -24.53
C VAL A 92 25.45 -29.09 -24.18
N LEU A 93 25.51 -27.77 -24.01
CA LEU A 93 24.31 -26.95 -23.72
C LEU A 93 23.25 -27.13 -24.81
N ARG A 94 23.61 -27.05 -26.10
CA ARG A 94 22.68 -27.17 -27.22
C ARG A 94 22.07 -28.56 -27.33
N GLN A 95 22.91 -29.58 -27.23
CA GLN A 95 22.48 -30.96 -27.26
C GLN A 95 21.54 -31.28 -26.09
N PHE A 96 21.86 -30.83 -24.88
CA PHE A 96 20.99 -31.01 -23.72
C PHE A 96 19.64 -30.33 -23.96
N ARG A 97 19.64 -29.07 -24.38
CA ARG A 97 18.41 -28.33 -24.69
C ARG A 97 17.58 -29.08 -25.71
N ASN A 98 18.15 -29.44 -26.84
CA ASN A 98 17.42 -30.07 -27.93
C ASN A 98 16.81 -31.42 -27.51
N ARG A 99 17.52 -32.24 -26.75
CA ARG A 99 17.04 -33.53 -26.24
C ARG A 99 15.84 -33.37 -25.30
N GLU A 100 15.94 -32.42 -24.34
CA GLU A 100 14.84 -32.17 -23.42
C GLU A 100 13.64 -31.51 -24.13
N MET A 101 13.88 -30.64 -25.11
CA MET A 101 12.81 -30.04 -25.92
C MET A 101 12.05 -31.07 -26.75
N VAL A 102 12.75 -32.09 -27.33
CA VAL A 102 12.09 -33.22 -28.02
C VAL A 102 11.21 -33.98 -27.04
N TYR A 103 11.71 -34.25 -25.82
CA TYR A 103 10.92 -34.93 -24.79
C TYR A 103 9.65 -34.16 -24.43
N ILE A 104 9.75 -32.85 -24.25
CA ILE A 104 8.60 -31.98 -23.89
C ILE A 104 7.62 -31.92 -25.05
N ALA A 105 8.08 -31.67 -26.29
CA ALA A 105 7.22 -31.62 -27.46
C ALA A 105 6.49 -32.94 -27.70
N TRP A 106 7.17 -34.06 -27.48
CA TRP A 106 6.57 -35.38 -27.62
C TRP A 106 5.39 -35.57 -26.66
N LYS A 107 5.55 -35.21 -25.41
CA LYS A 107 4.47 -35.29 -24.40
C LYS A 107 3.32 -34.33 -24.73
N ASP A 108 3.62 -33.13 -25.23
CA ASP A 108 2.62 -32.13 -25.62
C ASP A 108 1.77 -32.59 -26.80
N PHE A 109 2.38 -33.07 -27.86
CA PHE A 109 1.65 -33.58 -29.04
C PHE A 109 0.81 -34.82 -28.75
N LEU A 110 1.19 -35.60 -27.74
CA LEU A 110 0.41 -36.73 -27.27
C LEU A 110 -0.65 -36.35 -26.21
N HIS A 111 -0.73 -35.08 -25.83
CA HIS A 111 -1.58 -34.62 -24.71
C HIS A 111 -1.39 -35.44 -23.43
N ALA A 112 -0.15 -35.89 -23.19
CA ALA A 112 0.19 -36.68 -22.01
C ALA A 112 0.32 -35.81 -20.75
N TRP A 113 0.41 -34.51 -20.93
CA TRP A 113 0.50 -33.50 -19.89
C TRP A 113 -0.58 -32.41 -20.03
N THR A 114 -0.89 -31.76 -18.92
CA THR A 114 -1.65 -30.50 -18.93
C THR A 114 -0.78 -29.37 -19.45
N LEU A 115 -1.39 -28.26 -19.86
CA LEU A 115 -0.65 -27.05 -20.26
C LEU A 115 0.29 -26.59 -19.14
N GLU A 116 -0.19 -26.57 -17.91
CA GLU A 116 0.58 -26.11 -16.75
C GLU A 116 1.83 -26.96 -16.51
N GLU A 117 1.74 -28.27 -16.74
CA GLU A 117 2.89 -29.18 -16.66
C GLU A 117 3.91 -28.87 -17.74
N SER A 118 3.48 -28.67 -18.99
CA SER A 118 4.34 -28.35 -20.12
C SER A 118 5.08 -27.01 -19.91
N LEU A 119 4.35 -25.94 -19.51
CA LEU A 119 4.94 -24.64 -19.24
C LEU A 119 5.94 -24.69 -18.06
N ARG A 120 5.63 -25.50 -17.05
CA ARG A 120 6.54 -25.74 -15.91
C ARG A 120 7.82 -26.42 -16.36
N HIS A 121 7.73 -27.48 -17.17
CA HIS A 121 8.90 -28.16 -17.70
C HIS A 121 9.80 -27.24 -18.55
N LEU A 122 9.18 -26.46 -19.47
CA LEU A 122 9.89 -25.48 -20.29
C LEU A 122 10.60 -24.42 -19.45
N SER A 123 9.92 -23.88 -18.45
CA SER A 123 10.48 -22.86 -17.56
C SER A 123 11.60 -23.40 -16.68
N GLN A 124 11.45 -24.62 -16.13
CA GLN A 124 12.49 -25.26 -15.33
C GLN A 124 13.71 -25.67 -16.16
N LEU A 125 13.50 -26.08 -17.40
CA LEU A 125 14.61 -26.33 -18.33
C LEU A 125 15.41 -25.04 -18.61
N ALA A 126 14.71 -23.95 -18.94
CA ALA A 126 15.36 -22.66 -19.17
C ALA A 126 16.11 -22.16 -17.94
N GLU A 127 15.50 -22.27 -16.75
CA GLU A 127 16.14 -21.90 -15.49
C GLU A 127 17.40 -22.73 -15.20
N ALA A 128 17.35 -24.05 -15.42
CA ALA A 128 18.49 -24.93 -15.28
C ALA A 128 19.62 -24.55 -16.27
N MET A 129 19.26 -24.28 -17.51
CA MET A 129 20.22 -23.85 -18.55
C MET A 129 20.89 -22.51 -18.16
N ILE A 130 20.13 -21.52 -17.73
CA ILE A 130 20.66 -20.21 -17.32
C ILE A 130 21.57 -20.36 -16.12
N PHE A 131 21.10 -21.04 -15.07
CA PHE A 131 21.82 -21.12 -13.81
C PHE A 131 23.09 -21.96 -13.90
N GLU A 132 23.05 -23.12 -14.55
CA GLU A 132 24.24 -23.97 -14.67
C GLU A 132 25.25 -23.38 -15.66
N THR A 133 24.82 -22.67 -16.71
CA THR A 133 25.70 -21.88 -17.58
C THR A 133 26.39 -20.76 -16.76
N TYR A 134 25.64 -20.05 -15.90
CA TYR A 134 26.21 -19.06 -15.00
C TYR A 134 27.26 -19.67 -14.07
N GLN A 135 26.94 -20.77 -13.36
CA GLN A 135 27.85 -21.43 -12.43
C GLN A 135 29.15 -21.92 -13.14
N TRP A 136 28.97 -22.48 -14.31
CA TRP A 136 30.09 -22.94 -15.12
C TRP A 136 30.98 -21.77 -15.57
N GLN A 137 30.41 -20.72 -16.14
CA GLN A 137 31.17 -19.56 -16.60
C GLN A 137 31.75 -18.74 -15.44
N TYR A 138 31.10 -18.67 -14.31
CA TYR A 138 31.60 -18.00 -13.09
C TYR A 138 32.91 -18.65 -12.63
N LYS A 139 32.96 -19.98 -12.58
CA LYS A 139 34.18 -20.71 -12.23
C LYS A 139 35.35 -20.42 -13.20
N ILE A 140 35.08 -20.40 -14.50
CA ILE A 140 36.06 -20.07 -15.51
C ILE A 140 36.56 -18.62 -15.33
N CYS A 141 35.66 -17.68 -15.16
CA CYS A 141 35.99 -16.26 -14.95
C CYS A 141 36.81 -16.06 -13.66
N CYS A 142 36.44 -16.75 -12.54
CA CYS A 142 37.25 -16.69 -11.34
C CYS A 142 38.68 -17.23 -11.53
N ALA A 143 38.86 -18.30 -12.28
CA ALA A 143 40.17 -18.82 -12.57
C ALA A 143 41.02 -17.84 -13.43
N GLU A 144 40.39 -17.06 -14.33
CA GLU A 144 41.08 -16.11 -15.19
C GLU A 144 41.34 -14.75 -14.51
N TRP A 145 40.36 -14.21 -13.76
CA TRP A 145 40.41 -12.82 -13.29
C TRP A 145 40.31 -12.68 -11.76
N GLY A 146 40.29 -13.79 -11.02
CA GLY A 146 40.10 -13.81 -9.57
C GLY A 146 38.64 -13.78 -9.18
N THR A 147 38.38 -14.02 -7.92
CA THR A 147 37.00 -14.04 -7.33
C THR A 147 36.56 -12.62 -6.98
N PRO A 148 35.43 -12.13 -7.48
CA PRO A 148 34.89 -10.81 -7.10
C PRO A 148 34.49 -10.81 -5.62
N THR A 149 34.95 -9.79 -4.86
CA THR A 149 34.72 -9.68 -3.42
C THR A 149 34.14 -8.30 -3.06
N ASN A 150 33.44 -8.25 -1.91
CA ASN A 150 33.05 -6.99 -1.27
C ASN A 150 34.19 -6.41 -0.43
N ALA A 151 33.93 -5.33 0.31
CA ALA A 151 34.90 -4.67 1.19
C ALA A 151 35.39 -5.59 2.33
N GLU A 152 34.56 -6.52 2.78
CA GLU A 152 34.86 -7.52 3.83
C GLU A 152 35.64 -8.73 3.29
N GLY A 153 35.84 -8.82 1.98
CA GLY A 153 36.57 -9.95 1.34
C GLY A 153 35.66 -11.16 1.04
N GLU A 154 34.36 -11.03 1.14
CA GLU A 154 33.41 -12.09 0.84
C GLU A 154 33.12 -12.17 -0.68
N ALA A 155 33.04 -13.39 -1.21
CA ALA A 155 32.78 -13.63 -2.62
C ALA A 155 31.38 -13.14 -3.02
N GLN A 156 31.32 -12.37 -4.09
CA GLN A 156 30.07 -11.78 -4.61
C GLN A 156 29.47 -12.65 -5.74
N PRO A 157 28.19 -13.01 -5.67
CA PRO A 157 27.48 -13.66 -6.77
C PRO A 157 26.96 -12.65 -7.77
N MET A 158 26.66 -13.10 -8.98
CA MET A 158 25.75 -12.40 -9.89
C MET A 158 24.36 -13.00 -9.78
N LEU A 159 23.34 -12.15 -9.67
CA LEU A 159 21.94 -12.57 -9.70
C LEU A 159 21.37 -12.28 -11.09
N ILE A 160 20.68 -13.28 -11.64
CA ILE A 160 20.04 -13.21 -12.94
C ILE A 160 18.53 -13.15 -12.74
N ILE A 161 17.92 -12.04 -13.10
CA ILE A 161 16.49 -11.84 -13.00
C ILE A 161 15.85 -12.24 -14.33
N GLY A 162 15.01 -13.27 -14.33
CA GLY A 162 14.15 -13.63 -15.44
C GLY A 162 12.87 -12.82 -15.43
N MET A 163 12.54 -12.25 -16.58
CA MET A 163 11.40 -11.38 -16.79
C MET A 163 10.30 -12.07 -17.60
N GLY A 164 9.16 -11.42 -17.76
CA GLY A 164 8.09 -11.87 -18.62
C GLY A 164 7.59 -13.30 -18.33
N LYS A 165 7.42 -14.11 -19.38
CA LYS A 165 6.96 -15.49 -19.25
C LYS A 165 7.91 -16.38 -18.44
N LEU A 166 9.21 -16.17 -18.58
CA LEU A 166 10.23 -16.91 -17.83
C LEU A 166 10.11 -16.62 -16.32
N GLY A 167 10.01 -15.34 -15.95
CA GLY A 167 9.84 -14.92 -14.56
C GLY A 167 8.57 -15.44 -13.93
N GLY A 168 7.46 -15.50 -14.70
CA GLY A 168 6.18 -16.10 -14.30
C GLY A 168 6.18 -17.62 -14.18
N GLY A 169 7.21 -18.31 -14.70
CA GLY A 169 7.21 -19.77 -14.77
C GLY A 169 6.30 -20.32 -15.87
N GLU A 170 6.00 -19.51 -16.88
CA GLU A 170 5.02 -19.76 -17.94
C GLU A 170 5.67 -19.71 -19.34
N LEU A 171 6.92 -20.17 -19.48
CA LEU A 171 7.67 -20.10 -20.75
C LEU A 171 7.03 -21.01 -21.81
N ASN A 172 6.89 -20.51 -23.04
CA ASN A 172 6.49 -21.30 -24.20
C ASN A 172 7.66 -22.02 -24.84
N PHE A 173 7.34 -22.91 -25.79
CA PHE A 173 8.29 -23.79 -26.45
C PHE A 173 9.45 -23.04 -27.11
N SER A 174 9.19 -22.03 -27.92
CA SER A 174 10.23 -21.26 -28.63
C SER A 174 10.21 -19.77 -28.25
N SER A 175 10.07 -19.50 -26.96
CA SER A 175 10.15 -18.12 -26.44
C SER A 175 11.60 -17.65 -26.34
N ASP A 176 11.81 -16.32 -26.47
CA ASP A 176 12.97 -15.63 -25.96
C ASP A 176 12.96 -15.61 -24.41
N ILE A 177 14.12 -15.40 -23.85
CA ILE A 177 14.33 -15.22 -22.42
C ILE A 177 14.76 -13.79 -22.15
N ASP A 178 13.91 -13.03 -21.48
CA ASP A 178 14.21 -11.67 -21.05
C ASP A 178 14.99 -11.73 -19.73
N LEU A 179 16.18 -11.13 -19.68
CA LEU A 179 17.07 -11.21 -18.52
C LEU A 179 17.56 -9.82 -18.09
N ILE A 180 17.77 -9.67 -16.77
CA ILE A 180 18.48 -8.53 -16.17
C ILE A 180 19.56 -9.10 -15.25
N PHE A 181 20.79 -8.56 -15.35
CA PHE A 181 21.91 -8.98 -14.53
C PHE A 181 22.23 -7.94 -13.47
N THR A 182 22.44 -8.41 -12.25
CA THR A 182 22.80 -7.54 -11.12
C THR A 182 23.74 -8.25 -10.15
N TYR A 183 24.48 -7.48 -9.34
CA TYR A 183 25.35 -7.98 -8.29
C TYR A 183 25.24 -7.10 -7.04
N PRO A 184 25.51 -7.64 -5.83
CA PRO A 184 25.24 -6.91 -4.58
C PRO A 184 26.09 -5.66 -4.45
N GLU A 185 27.42 -5.78 -4.40
CA GLU A 185 28.31 -4.69 -3.99
C GLU A 185 29.48 -4.45 -4.94
N ASN A 186 29.88 -3.18 -5.04
CA ASN A 186 31.11 -2.82 -5.72
C ASN A 186 32.33 -3.32 -4.92
N GLY A 187 33.41 -3.62 -5.63
CA GLY A 187 34.63 -4.13 -5.06
C GLY A 187 35.61 -4.52 -6.16
N GLU A 188 36.59 -5.32 -5.81
CA GLU A 188 37.62 -5.80 -6.75
C GLU A 188 37.81 -7.32 -6.62
N THR A 189 38.27 -7.96 -7.67
CA THR A 189 38.60 -9.38 -7.67
C THR A 189 39.86 -9.68 -6.86
N GLN A 190 39.88 -10.82 -6.17
CA GLN A 190 41.02 -11.32 -5.40
C GLN A 190 41.48 -12.67 -5.93
N GLY A 191 42.77 -13.00 -5.75
CA GLY A 191 43.34 -14.33 -6.08
C GLY A 191 43.92 -14.45 -7.45
N ALA A 192 43.92 -13.41 -8.33
CA ALA A 192 44.56 -13.37 -9.63
C ALA A 192 45.77 -12.44 -9.63
N ARG A 193 46.64 -12.54 -10.64
CA ARG A 193 47.80 -11.67 -10.81
C ARG A 193 47.45 -10.18 -11.00
N ARG A 194 46.24 -9.91 -11.44
CA ARG A 194 45.76 -8.56 -11.73
C ARG A 194 44.31 -8.46 -11.24
N SER A 195 44.10 -7.62 -10.28
CA SER A 195 42.75 -7.31 -9.80
C SER A 195 41.98 -6.48 -10.83
N ILE A 196 40.69 -6.72 -11.00
CA ILE A 196 39.76 -5.93 -11.79
C ILE A 196 38.53 -5.57 -10.96
N ALA A 197 37.87 -4.46 -11.29
CA ALA A 197 36.65 -4.06 -10.59
C ALA A 197 35.52 -5.09 -10.80
N ASN A 198 34.67 -5.30 -9.76
CA ASN A 198 33.53 -6.21 -9.84
C ASN A 198 32.61 -5.90 -11.03
N ALA A 199 32.37 -4.62 -11.33
CA ALA A 199 31.58 -4.21 -12.49
C ALA A 199 32.15 -4.75 -13.80
N GLN A 200 33.48 -4.73 -13.95
CA GLN A 200 34.17 -5.25 -15.16
C GLN A 200 34.11 -6.78 -15.18
N PHE A 201 34.28 -7.44 -14.04
CA PHE A 201 34.18 -8.89 -13.93
C PHE A 201 32.79 -9.37 -14.33
N PHE A 202 31.73 -8.81 -13.73
CA PHE A 202 30.36 -9.23 -14.01
C PHE A 202 29.90 -8.89 -15.43
N THR A 203 30.40 -7.78 -16.01
CA THR A 203 30.12 -7.45 -17.41
C THR A 203 30.68 -8.52 -18.35
N ARG A 204 31.93 -8.95 -18.14
CA ARG A 204 32.55 -10.02 -18.92
C ARG A 204 31.85 -11.37 -18.74
N LEU A 205 31.49 -11.70 -17.50
CA LEU A 205 30.73 -12.90 -17.19
C LEU A 205 29.37 -12.88 -17.90
N GLY A 206 28.63 -11.77 -17.83
CA GLY A 206 27.33 -11.61 -18.50
C GLY A 206 27.44 -11.78 -20.01
N GLN A 207 28.48 -11.20 -20.64
CA GLN A 207 28.75 -11.39 -22.08
C GLN A 207 29.01 -12.85 -22.45
N ARG A 208 29.75 -13.60 -21.60
CA ARG A 208 30.01 -15.04 -21.84
C ARG A 208 28.71 -15.87 -21.68
N ILE A 209 27.88 -15.56 -20.71
CA ILE A 209 26.59 -16.26 -20.51
C ILE A 209 25.69 -16.03 -21.73
N ILE A 210 25.52 -14.78 -22.17
CA ILE A 210 24.76 -14.47 -23.38
C ILE A 210 25.30 -15.23 -24.58
N LYS A 211 26.60 -15.19 -24.79
CA LYS A 211 27.23 -15.92 -25.90
C LYS A 211 26.97 -17.41 -25.83
N ALA A 212 27.08 -18.03 -24.66
CA ALA A 212 26.85 -19.45 -24.46
C ALA A 212 25.39 -19.86 -24.79
N LEU A 213 24.42 -19.02 -24.48
CA LEU A 213 22.97 -19.32 -24.64
C LEU A 213 22.45 -18.93 -26.04
N ASP A 214 22.84 -17.75 -26.55
CA ASP A 214 22.23 -17.14 -27.75
C ASP A 214 22.96 -17.44 -29.04
N GLN A 215 24.28 -17.69 -29.00
CA GLN A 215 25.08 -17.83 -30.21
C GLN A 215 24.59 -19.02 -31.06
N GLN A 216 24.32 -18.76 -32.36
CA GLN A 216 24.00 -19.79 -33.34
C GLN A 216 25.26 -20.59 -33.70
N THR A 217 25.18 -21.91 -33.64
CA THR A 217 26.28 -22.83 -34.02
C THR A 217 25.71 -23.92 -34.96
N PHE A 218 26.55 -24.90 -35.36
CA PHE A 218 26.10 -26.05 -36.12
C PHE A 218 25.02 -26.88 -35.35
N ASP A 219 25.14 -26.97 -34.01
CA ASP A 219 24.16 -27.65 -33.14
C ASP A 219 22.93 -26.78 -32.85
N GLY A 220 22.78 -25.59 -33.44
CA GLY A 220 21.72 -24.64 -33.22
C GLY A 220 22.04 -23.60 -32.14
N PHE A 221 21.05 -23.14 -31.41
CA PHE A 221 21.15 -22.22 -30.29
C PHE A 221 20.47 -22.81 -29.06
N CYS A 222 20.66 -22.22 -27.86
CA CYS A 222 19.90 -22.63 -26.69
C CYS A 222 18.62 -21.79 -26.53
N TYR A 223 18.78 -20.49 -26.31
CA TYR A 223 17.69 -19.51 -26.19
C TYR A 223 18.11 -18.19 -26.80
N ARG A 224 17.17 -17.48 -27.41
CA ARG A 224 17.35 -16.08 -27.77
C ARG A 224 17.32 -15.25 -26.49
N VAL A 225 18.37 -14.50 -26.21
CA VAL A 225 18.51 -13.70 -24.98
C VAL A 225 18.14 -12.25 -25.25
N ASP A 226 17.09 -11.75 -24.60
CA ASP A 226 16.71 -10.35 -24.68
C ASP A 226 17.11 -9.60 -23.40
N MET A 227 17.93 -8.55 -23.58
CA MET A 227 18.42 -7.71 -22.49
C MET A 227 17.79 -6.31 -22.51
N ARG A 228 16.77 -6.06 -23.34
CA ARG A 228 16.18 -4.72 -23.53
C ARG A 228 15.39 -4.23 -22.33
N LEU A 229 14.94 -5.13 -21.46
CA LEU A 229 14.22 -4.78 -20.21
C LEU A 229 15.17 -4.31 -19.09
N ARG A 230 16.50 -4.32 -19.30
CA ARG A 230 17.44 -3.80 -18.30
C ARG A 230 17.35 -2.27 -18.19
N PRO A 231 17.76 -1.69 -17.03
CA PRO A 231 17.81 -0.24 -16.84
C PRO A 231 18.52 0.47 -18.01
N PHE A 232 17.93 1.57 -18.47
CA PHE A 232 18.34 2.32 -19.67
C PHE A 232 18.25 1.56 -21.01
N GLY A 233 17.67 0.35 -21.03
CA GLY A 233 17.53 -0.44 -22.26
C GLY A 233 18.86 -0.78 -22.94
N GLU A 234 18.93 -0.66 -24.26
CA GLU A 234 20.14 -0.97 -25.03
C GLU A 234 21.34 -0.04 -24.74
N SER A 235 21.09 1.19 -24.29
CA SER A 235 22.12 2.18 -23.98
C SER A 235 22.72 2.02 -22.58
N GLY A 236 22.08 1.23 -21.70
CA GLY A 236 22.51 1.02 -20.33
C GLY A 236 23.62 -0.02 -20.18
N PRO A 237 24.30 -0.05 -19.02
CA PRO A 237 25.29 -1.07 -18.71
C PRO A 237 24.64 -2.45 -18.71
N LEU A 238 25.43 -3.47 -19.07
CA LEU A 238 24.95 -4.86 -19.14
C LEU A 238 24.63 -5.41 -17.74
N VAL A 239 25.38 -5.00 -16.72
CA VAL A 239 25.25 -5.46 -15.34
C VAL A 239 25.35 -4.25 -14.41
N MET A 240 24.50 -4.19 -13.38
CA MET A 240 24.49 -3.09 -12.41
C MET A 240 24.62 -3.63 -10.98
N SER A 241 25.25 -2.84 -10.10
CA SER A 241 25.21 -3.10 -8.65
C SER A 241 23.81 -2.81 -8.09
N TYR A 242 23.48 -3.35 -6.91
CA TYR A 242 22.22 -3.07 -6.25
C TYR A 242 21.97 -1.58 -6.02
N ALA A 243 22.97 -0.86 -5.54
CA ALA A 243 22.84 0.58 -5.33
C ALA A 243 22.46 1.32 -6.62
N ALA A 244 23.16 1.02 -7.73
CA ALA A 244 22.85 1.65 -9.02
C ALA A 244 21.48 1.22 -9.57
N LEU A 245 21.05 -0.01 -9.30
CA LEU A 245 19.75 -0.54 -9.70
C LEU A 245 18.62 0.11 -8.90
N GLU A 246 18.82 0.32 -7.61
CA GLU A 246 17.89 1.00 -6.71
C GLU A 246 17.71 2.47 -7.11
N ASP A 247 18.81 3.20 -7.25
CA ASP A 247 18.81 4.60 -7.70
C ASP A 247 18.03 4.77 -9.02
N TYR A 248 18.28 3.85 -9.98
CA TYR A 248 17.56 3.90 -11.25
C TYR A 248 16.05 3.73 -11.09
N TYR A 249 15.59 2.71 -10.36
CA TYR A 249 14.16 2.47 -10.20
C TYR A 249 13.45 3.48 -9.32
N GLN A 250 14.17 4.12 -8.40
CA GLN A 250 13.61 5.21 -7.58
C GLN A 250 13.46 6.51 -8.36
N GLU A 251 14.47 6.88 -9.16
CA GLU A 251 14.51 8.19 -9.82
C GLU A 251 13.97 8.17 -11.26
N GLN A 252 14.19 7.10 -12.00
CA GLN A 252 13.96 7.03 -13.45
C GLN A 252 13.09 5.88 -13.91
N GLY A 253 12.70 4.99 -13.00
CA GLY A 253 11.88 3.82 -13.31
C GLY A 253 10.52 4.22 -13.90
N ARG A 254 10.21 3.69 -15.10
CA ARG A 254 8.99 3.99 -15.86
C ARG A 254 7.87 3.01 -15.54
N ASP A 255 6.63 3.40 -15.81
CA ASP A 255 5.46 2.54 -15.54
C ASP A 255 5.49 1.22 -16.29
N TRP A 256 5.98 1.18 -17.53
CA TRP A 256 6.11 -0.06 -18.29
C TRP A 256 7.17 -1.00 -17.70
N GLU A 257 8.24 -0.47 -17.07
CA GLU A 257 9.25 -1.28 -16.36
C GLU A 257 8.64 -1.84 -15.07
N ARG A 258 7.85 -1.04 -14.37
CA ARG A 258 7.09 -1.47 -13.21
C ARG A 258 6.11 -2.61 -13.57
N TYR A 259 5.39 -2.46 -14.68
CA TYR A 259 4.54 -3.51 -15.24
C TYR A 259 5.32 -4.79 -15.55
N ALA A 260 6.48 -4.70 -16.21
CA ALA A 260 7.32 -5.85 -16.52
C ALA A 260 7.88 -6.53 -15.27
N MET A 261 8.21 -5.77 -14.22
CA MET A 261 8.77 -6.27 -12.96
C MET A 261 7.79 -7.09 -12.11
N ILE A 262 6.48 -7.05 -12.36
CA ILE A 262 5.50 -7.90 -11.67
C ILE A 262 5.89 -9.37 -11.76
N LYS A 263 6.31 -9.83 -12.95
CA LYS A 263 6.70 -11.21 -13.20
C LYS A 263 8.20 -11.50 -12.92
N ALA A 264 8.96 -10.52 -12.42
CA ALA A 264 10.39 -10.68 -12.19
C ALA A 264 10.69 -11.78 -11.15
N ARG A 265 11.61 -12.69 -11.46
CA ARG A 265 12.07 -13.77 -10.60
C ARG A 265 13.56 -14.04 -10.79
N VAL A 266 14.28 -14.20 -9.68
CA VAL A 266 15.69 -14.58 -9.74
C VAL A 266 15.82 -16.06 -10.10
N MET A 267 16.71 -16.35 -11.04
CA MET A 267 16.94 -17.71 -11.56
C MET A 267 17.89 -18.49 -10.65
N GLY A 268 17.38 -19.55 -10.04
CA GLY A 268 18.17 -20.57 -9.34
C GLY A 268 18.92 -20.15 -8.07
N CYS A 269 18.77 -18.92 -7.62
CA CYS A 269 19.52 -18.33 -6.49
C CYS A 269 18.70 -18.12 -5.20
N GLU A 270 17.59 -18.79 -5.02
CA GLU A 270 16.70 -18.58 -3.87
C GLU A 270 17.36 -18.81 -2.51
N MET A 271 18.42 -19.62 -2.47
CA MET A 271 19.19 -19.90 -1.28
C MET A 271 20.21 -18.81 -0.89
N TYR A 272 20.49 -17.85 -1.74
CA TYR A 272 21.41 -16.77 -1.43
C TYR A 272 20.77 -15.68 -0.58
N PRO A 273 21.41 -15.22 0.53
CA PRO A 273 20.91 -14.11 1.33
C PRO A 273 20.64 -12.86 0.50
N GLN A 274 21.48 -12.57 -0.49
CA GLN A 274 21.38 -11.45 -1.43
C GLN A 274 20.07 -11.46 -2.23
N TYR A 275 19.45 -12.62 -2.43
CA TYR A 275 18.14 -12.70 -3.07
C TYR A 275 17.05 -12.00 -2.26
N GLN A 276 17.07 -12.16 -0.95
CA GLN A 276 16.07 -11.52 -0.06
C GLN A 276 16.26 -9.99 -0.02
N GLU A 277 17.51 -9.54 -0.07
CA GLU A 277 17.83 -8.12 -0.15
C GLU A 277 17.32 -7.50 -1.45
N LEU A 278 17.65 -8.10 -2.60
CA LEU A 278 17.15 -7.67 -3.90
C LEU A 278 15.61 -7.61 -3.95
N ARG A 279 14.95 -8.62 -3.38
CA ARG A 279 13.49 -8.68 -3.32
C ARG A 279 12.89 -7.55 -2.47
N LYS A 280 13.51 -7.22 -1.33
CA LYS A 280 13.08 -6.10 -0.49
C LYS A 280 13.24 -4.77 -1.20
N MET A 281 14.34 -4.58 -1.91
CA MET A 281 14.66 -3.37 -2.67
C MET A 281 13.67 -3.14 -3.83
N LEU A 282 13.34 -4.17 -4.62
CA LEU A 282 12.48 -4.05 -5.80
C LEU A 282 10.98 -3.96 -5.46
N ARG A 283 10.55 -4.50 -4.31
CA ARG A 283 9.14 -4.56 -3.94
C ARG A 283 8.43 -3.19 -3.85
N PRO A 284 8.99 -2.11 -3.26
CA PRO A 284 8.37 -0.79 -3.22
C PRO A 284 8.18 -0.18 -4.61
N PHE A 285 9.08 -0.46 -5.54
CA PHE A 285 8.96 -0.01 -6.92
C PHE A 285 7.77 -0.69 -7.62
N VAL A 286 7.60 -2.02 -7.45
CA VAL A 286 6.56 -2.79 -8.15
C VAL A 286 5.19 -2.59 -7.52
N PHE A 287 5.08 -2.78 -6.21
CA PHE A 287 3.82 -2.78 -5.46
C PHE A 287 3.75 -1.58 -4.53
N ARG A 288 3.40 -0.43 -5.08
CA ARG A 288 3.15 0.78 -4.29
C ARG A 288 1.92 0.60 -3.42
N ARG A 289 1.98 1.04 -2.18
CA ARG A 289 0.86 0.92 -1.24
C ARG A 289 -0.29 1.86 -1.58
N TYR A 290 0.03 3.01 -2.14
CA TYR A 290 -0.95 4.00 -2.57
C TYR A 290 -1.31 3.75 -4.03
N ILE A 291 -2.60 3.88 -4.36
CA ILE A 291 -3.05 3.74 -5.73
C ILE A 291 -2.40 4.85 -6.54
N ASP A 292 -1.61 4.45 -7.49
CA ASP A 292 -0.97 5.35 -8.43
C ASP A 292 -1.91 5.53 -9.63
N PHE A 293 -2.70 6.60 -9.61
CA PHE A 293 -3.65 6.90 -10.68
C PHE A 293 -2.96 7.23 -11.99
N SER A 294 -1.71 7.71 -11.93
CA SER A 294 -0.89 7.84 -13.13
C SER A 294 -0.63 6.48 -13.78
N ALA A 295 -0.62 5.38 -13.00
CA ALA A 295 -0.49 4.03 -13.54
C ALA A 295 -1.71 3.61 -14.38
N ILE A 296 -2.94 3.94 -13.96
CA ILE A 296 -4.16 3.62 -14.75
C ILE A 296 -4.12 4.35 -16.10
N GLN A 297 -3.75 5.61 -16.11
CA GLN A 297 -3.61 6.36 -17.37
C GLN A 297 -2.44 5.86 -18.22
N SER A 298 -1.31 5.52 -17.61
CA SER A 298 -0.20 4.88 -18.31
C SER A 298 -0.62 3.54 -18.92
N LEU A 299 -1.49 2.79 -18.23
CA LEU A 299 -2.08 1.56 -18.73
C LEU A 299 -3.04 1.82 -19.91
N ARG A 300 -3.91 2.85 -19.82
CA ARG A 300 -4.77 3.27 -20.93
C ARG A 300 -3.95 3.74 -22.15
N ARG A 301 -2.88 4.51 -21.95
CA ARG A 301 -1.94 4.88 -23.02
C ARG A 301 -1.25 3.66 -23.61
N MET A 302 -0.84 2.72 -22.79
CA MET A 302 -0.23 1.49 -23.25
C MET A 302 -1.22 0.65 -24.07
N LYS A 303 -2.51 0.57 -23.65
CA LYS A 303 -3.60 0.00 -24.45
C LYS A 303 -3.70 0.69 -25.81
N SER A 304 -3.80 2.03 -25.84
CA SER A 304 -3.93 2.81 -27.06
C SER A 304 -2.75 2.60 -28.01
N MET A 305 -1.51 2.60 -27.50
CA MET A 305 -0.32 2.32 -28.29
C MET A 305 -0.34 0.89 -28.87
N ILE A 306 -0.72 -0.11 -28.09
CA ILE A 306 -0.84 -1.51 -28.52
C ILE A 306 -1.91 -1.62 -29.62
N SER A 307 -3.11 -1.07 -29.39
CA SER A 307 -4.22 -1.13 -30.36
C SER A 307 -3.87 -0.42 -31.68
N SER A 308 -3.17 0.71 -31.61
CA SER A 308 -2.73 1.43 -32.80
C SER A 308 -1.65 0.63 -33.57
N GLU A 309 -0.73 -0.04 -32.89
CA GLU A 309 0.29 -0.87 -33.51
C GLU A 309 -0.30 -2.14 -34.15
N VAL A 310 -1.26 -2.77 -33.48
CA VAL A 310 -2.02 -3.93 -34.02
C VAL A 310 -2.75 -3.54 -35.30
N ARG A 311 -3.46 -2.39 -35.31
CA ARG A 311 -4.14 -1.88 -36.52
C ARG A 311 -3.15 -1.54 -37.63
N ARG A 312 -2.03 -0.89 -37.30
CA ARG A 312 -1.01 -0.48 -38.26
C ARG A 312 -0.37 -1.68 -38.96
N ARG A 313 -0.15 -2.78 -38.25
CA ARG A 313 0.47 -4.01 -38.77
C ARG A 313 -0.52 -5.02 -39.34
N GLY A 314 -1.82 -4.81 -39.24
CA GLY A 314 -2.83 -5.72 -39.75
C GLY A 314 -2.81 -7.12 -39.11
N LEU A 315 -2.52 -7.21 -37.81
CA LEU A 315 -2.30 -8.47 -37.07
C LEU A 315 -3.60 -9.16 -36.66
N THR A 316 -4.52 -9.35 -37.61
CA THR A 316 -5.83 -9.98 -37.37
C THR A 316 -5.74 -11.48 -37.02
N ASN A 317 -4.69 -12.18 -37.52
CA ASN A 317 -4.47 -13.62 -37.30
C ASN A 317 -3.47 -13.92 -36.17
N ASN A 318 -3.18 -12.94 -35.30
CA ASN A 318 -2.21 -13.13 -34.22
C ASN A 318 -2.93 -13.39 -32.88
N ILE A 319 -2.76 -14.62 -32.36
CA ILE A 319 -3.42 -15.07 -31.12
C ILE A 319 -2.89 -14.42 -29.84
N LYS A 320 -1.75 -13.77 -29.90
CA LYS A 320 -1.16 -13.04 -28.77
C LYS A 320 -1.52 -11.56 -28.78
N LEU A 321 -1.38 -10.89 -29.90
CA LEU A 321 -1.51 -9.45 -30.04
C LEU A 321 -2.87 -9.00 -30.59
N GLY A 322 -3.64 -9.90 -31.22
CA GLY A 322 -5.00 -9.61 -31.71
C GLY A 322 -5.96 -9.27 -30.56
N ALA A 323 -7.09 -8.63 -30.90
CA ALA A 323 -8.12 -8.33 -29.93
C ALA A 323 -8.62 -9.59 -29.23
N GLY A 324 -8.67 -9.61 -27.91
CA GLY A 324 -8.98 -10.79 -27.11
C GLY A 324 -7.85 -11.82 -27.01
N GLY A 325 -6.62 -11.48 -27.47
CA GLY A 325 -5.48 -12.38 -27.40
C GLY A 325 -4.85 -12.50 -26.01
N ILE A 326 -3.83 -13.36 -25.92
CA ILE A 326 -3.11 -13.66 -24.65
C ILE A 326 -2.69 -12.39 -23.92
N ARG A 327 -2.26 -11.36 -24.65
CA ARG A 327 -1.77 -10.11 -24.08
C ARG A 327 -2.86 -9.32 -23.34
N GLU A 328 -4.11 -9.37 -23.79
CA GLU A 328 -5.22 -8.70 -23.06
C GLU A 328 -5.52 -9.43 -21.75
N ILE A 329 -5.44 -10.76 -21.72
CA ILE A 329 -5.62 -11.54 -20.48
C ILE A 329 -4.52 -11.21 -19.48
N GLU A 330 -3.25 -11.18 -19.91
CA GLU A 330 -2.11 -10.80 -19.09
C GLU A 330 -2.27 -9.36 -18.57
N PHE A 331 -2.75 -8.47 -19.43
CA PHE A 331 -2.93 -7.06 -19.08
C PHE A 331 -4.03 -6.89 -18.01
N ILE A 332 -5.17 -7.56 -18.14
CA ILE A 332 -6.25 -7.55 -17.13
C ILE A 332 -5.69 -7.95 -15.75
N ALA A 333 -5.01 -9.07 -15.66
CA ALA A 333 -4.46 -9.58 -14.41
C ALA A 333 -3.43 -8.61 -13.81
N GLN A 334 -2.49 -8.11 -14.62
CA GLN A 334 -1.42 -7.23 -14.16
C GLN A 334 -1.92 -5.84 -13.77
N VAL A 335 -3.02 -5.35 -14.36
CA VAL A 335 -3.70 -4.12 -13.90
C VAL A 335 -4.15 -4.25 -12.44
N PHE A 336 -4.84 -5.34 -12.09
CA PHE A 336 -5.25 -5.57 -10.70
C PHE A 336 -4.05 -5.75 -9.77
N GLN A 337 -2.97 -6.39 -10.22
CA GLN A 337 -1.73 -6.51 -9.46
C GLN A 337 -1.08 -5.15 -9.16
N LEU A 338 -1.04 -4.23 -10.13
CA LEU A 338 -0.48 -2.90 -9.94
C LEU A 338 -1.35 -2.01 -9.03
N ILE A 339 -2.67 -2.11 -9.17
CA ILE A 339 -3.62 -1.27 -8.42
C ILE A 339 -3.78 -1.77 -6.97
N ARG A 340 -3.93 -3.08 -6.77
CA ARG A 340 -4.28 -3.67 -5.48
C ARG A 340 -3.15 -4.45 -4.81
N GLY A 341 -2.13 -4.90 -5.54
CA GLY A 341 -1.05 -5.75 -5.01
C GLY A 341 -0.22 -5.10 -3.91
N GLY A 342 -0.24 -3.77 -3.80
CA GLY A 342 0.36 -3.07 -2.67
C GLY A 342 -0.34 -3.34 -1.33
N ARG A 343 -1.65 -3.54 -1.35
CA ARG A 343 -2.52 -3.82 -0.19
C ARG A 343 -2.82 -5.30 -0.04
N GLU A 344 -3.04 -6.01 -1.16
CA GLU A 344 -3.49 -7.40 -1.21
C GLU A 344 -2.33 -8.36 -1.55
N PRO A 345 -1.78 -9.09 -0.57
CA PRO A 345 -0.68 -10.03 -0.80
C PRO A 345 -1.03 -11.17 -1.77
N SER A 346 -2.29 -11.60 -1.83
CA SER A 346 -2.78 -12.65 -2.74
C SER A 346 -2.62 -12.28 -4.21
N LEU A 347 -2.58 -10.99 -4.56
CA LEU A 347 -2.35 -10.52 -5.93
C LEU A 347 -0.87 -10.36 -6.30
N ARG A 348 0.09 -10.75 -5.44
CA ARG A 348 1.53 -10.65 -5.73
C ARG A 348 2.12 -11.91 -6.35
N ASN A 349 1.27 -12.82 -6.79
CA ASN A 349 1.67 -14.03 -7.51
C ASN A 349 2.26 -13.66 -8.87
N ARG A 350 3.18 -14.48 -9.39
CA ARG A 350 3.81 -14.27 -10.70
C ARG A 350 3.08 -15.01 -11.81
N GLY A 351 2.47 -16.15 -11.50
CA GLY A 351 1.65 -16.92 -12.41
C GLY A 351 0.30 -16.28 -12.68
N LEU A 352 -0.16 -16.31 -13.92
CA LEU A 352 -1.40 -15.67 -14.31
C LEU A 352 -2.62 -16.38 -13.71
N LEU A 353 -2.67 -17.70 -13.74
CA LEU A 353 -3.81 -18.47 -13.21
C LEU A 353 -3.98 -18.28 -11.70
N GLU A 354 -2.87 -18.27 -10.95
CA GLU A 354 -2.88 -17.95 -9.51
C GLU A 354 -3.35 -16.52 -9.23
N THR A 355 -3.00 -15.58 -10.12
CA THR A 355 -3.46 -14.19 -10.01
C THR A 355 -4.95 -14.07 -10.27
N LEU A 356 -5.49 -14.77 -11.30
CA LEU A 356 -6.91 -14.79 -11.60
C LEU A 356 -7.73 -15.40 -10.45
N SER A 357 -7.25 -16.47 -9.81
CA SER A 357 -7.86 -17.01 -8.58
C SER A 357 -7.91 -16.00 -7.45
N GLY A 358 -6.81 -15.23 -7.23
CA GLY A 358 -6.79 -14.15 -6.24
C GLY A 358 -7.76 -13.01 -6.57
N ILE A 359 -7.94 -12.68 -7.84
CA ILE A 359 -8.92 -11.68 -8.32
C ILE A 359 -10.35 -12.15 -8.01
N GLU A 360 -10.65 -13.44 -8.21
CA GLU A 360 -11.95 -14.04 -7.89
C GLU A 360 -12.22 -14.04 -6.38
N GLU A 361 -11.25 -14.48 -5.57
CA GLU A 361 -11.36 -14.47 -4.09
C GLU A 361 -11.67 -13.08 -3.53
N LEU A 362 -11.11 -12.04 -4.14
CA LEU A 362 -11.33 -10.64 -3.77
C LEU A 362 -12.59 -10.03 -4.40
N ALA A 363 -13.37 -10.81 -5.16
CA ALA A 363 -14.58 -10.37 -5.88
C ALA A 363 -14.34 -9.12 -6.77
N LEU A 364 -13.16 -9.01 -7.38
CA LEU A 364 -12.80 -7.92 -8.29
C LEU A 364 -13.32 -8.14 -9.71
N LEU A 365 -13.58 -9.38 -10.07
CA LEU A 365 -14.29 -9.84 -11.26
C LEU A 365 -15.32 -10.87 -10.85
N THR A 366 -16.35 -11.05 -11.68
CA THR A 366 -17.34 -12.10 -11.46
C THR A 366 -16.73 -13.49 -11.70
N PRO A 367 -17.21 -14.57 -11.03
CA PRO A 367 -16.72 -15.92 -11.26
C PRO A 367 -16.82 -16.36 -12.73
N GLN A 368 -17.82 -15.85 -13.46
CA GLN A 368 -17.99 -16.18 -14.88
C GLN A 368 -16.92 -15.52 -15.76
N GLU A 369 -16.56 -14.26 -15.46
CA GLU A 369 -15.47 -13.55 -16.16
C GLU A 369 -14.14 -14.23 -15.93
N VAL A 370 -13.81 -14.58 -14.66
CA VAL A 370 -12.59 -15.30 -14.33
C VAL A 370 -12.53 -16.65 -15.06
N SER A 371 -13.60 -17.45 -15.03
CA SER A 371 -13.68 -18.72 -15.73
C SER A 371 -13.50 -18.57 -17.26
N ASN A 372 -14.05 -17.50 -17.86
CA ASN A 372 -13.84 -17.21 -19.28
C ASN A 372 -12.38 -16.87 -19.59
N LEU A 373 -11.73 -16.04 -18.75
CA LEU A 373 -10.32 -15.66 -18.91
C LEU A 373 -9.39 -16.87 -18.74
N GLU A 374 -9.63 -17.72 -17.75
CA GLU A 374 -8.84 -18.94 -17.53
C GLU A 374 -8.96 -19.93 -18.69
N ALA A 375 -10.19 -20.20 -19.15
CA ALA A 375 -10.43 -21.10 -20.27
C ALA A 375 -9.79 -20.58 -21.56
N ALA A 376 -9.91 -19.28 -21.83
CA ALA A 376 -9.29 -18.64 -22.98
C ALA A 376 -7.76 -18.68 -22.89
N TYR A 377 -7.20 -18.40 -21.70
CA TYR A 377 -5.75 -18.45 -21.48
C TYR A 377 -5.21 -19.85 -21.75
N LYS A 378 -5.79 -20.88 -21.15
CA LYS A 378 -5.37 -22.27 -21.34
C LYS A 378 -5.43 -22.67 -22.80
N TYR A 379 -6.54 -22.37 -23.49
CA TYR A 379 -6.71 -22.68 -24.91
C TYR A 379 -5.68 -21.96 -25.80
N LEU A 380 -5.58 -20.64 -25.68
CA LEU A 380 -4.67 -19.84 -26.51
C LEU A 380 -3.19 -20.15 -26.25
N ARG A 381 -2.82 -20.45 -25.02
CA ARG A 381 -1.46 -20.85 -24.65
C ARG A 381 -1.09 -22.23 -25.16
N GLN A 382 -2.03 -23.18 -25.12
CA GLN A 382 -1.82 -24.49 -25.70
C GLN A 382 -1.64 -24.39 -27.22
N LEU A 383 -2.49 -23.60 -27.88
CA LEU A 383 -2.40 -23.31 -29.29
C LEU A 383 -1.05 -22.68 -29.68
N GLU A 384 -0.59 -21.66 -28.92
CA GLU A 384 0.71 -21.03 -29.09
C GLU A 384 1.86 -22.02 -28.91
N ASN A 385 1.79 -22.89 -27.88
CA ASN A 385 2.83 -23.84 -27.57
C ASN A 385 3.00 -24.90 -28.67
N LEU A 386 1.90 -25.50 -29.13
CA LEU A 386 1.89 -26.49 -30.20
C LEU A 386 2.34 -25.88 -31.54
N LEU A 387 1.86 -24.67 -31.87
CA LEU A 387 2.29 -23.93 -33.07
C LEU A 387 3.82 -23.72 -33.10
N GLN A 388 4.42 -23.37 -31.97
CA GLN A 388 5.86 -23.18 -31.84
C GLN A 388 6.63 -24.51 -31.90
N ALA A 389 6.08 -25.59 -31.31
CA ALA A 389 6.67 -26.91 -31.26
C ALA A 389 6.69 -27.64 -32.62
N MET A 390 5.90 -27.20 -33.58
CA MET A 390 5.92 -27.77 -34.95
C MET A 390 7.30 -27.62 -35.62
N ALA A 391 7.99 -26.50 -35.43
CA ALA A 391 9.26 -26.20 -36.14
C ALA A 391 10.29 -25.44 -35.30
N ASP A 392 10.13 -25.37 -33.96
CA ASP A 392 10.96 -24.57 -33.05
C ASP A 392 11.11 -23.10 -33.49
N LYS A 393 9.99 -22.47 -33.90
CA LYS A 393 9.94 -21.10 -34.38
C LYS A 393 9.12 -20.22 -33.42
N GLN A 394 9.63 -19.04 -33.15
CA GLN A 394 8.89 -18.03 -32.38
C GLN A 394 7.81 -17.40 -33.26
N THR A 395 6.63 -17.94 -33.23
CA THR A 395 5.47 -17.42 -33.96
C THR A 395 4.21 -17.44 -33.10
N GLN A 396 3.34 -16.46 -33.31
CA GLN A 396 2.01 -16.34 -32.71
C GLN A 396 0.96 -16.07 -33.79
N THR A 397 1.38 -16.09 -35.05
CA THR A 397 0.47 -15.89 -36.20
C THR A 397 0.05 -17.25 -36.73
N LEU A 398 -1.25 -17.44 -36.90
CA LEU A 398 -1.79 -18.68 -37.43
C LEU A 398 -1.29 -18.90 -38.86
N PRO A 399 -1.02 -20.18 -39.26
CA PRO A 399 -0.42 -20.51 -40.55
C PRO A 399 -1.37 -20.26 -41.73
N ASP A 400 -0.77 -19.87 -42.84
CA ASP A 400 -1.50 -19.71 -44.11
C ASP A 400 -1.49 -20.93 -45.00
N CYS A 401 -0.53 -21.89 -44.80
CA CYS A 401 -0.39 -23.12 -45.57
C CYS A 401 -1.38 -24.19 -45.12
N ASP A 402 -2.10 -24.82 -46.02
CA ASP A 402 -3.13 -25.82 -45.71
C ASP A 402 -2.58 -27.02 -44.93
N ILE A 403 -1.35 -27.46 -45.23
CA ILE A 403 -0.71 -28.57 -44.53
C ILE A 403 -0.42 -28.18 -43.07
N GLU A 404 0.10 -26.97 -42.82
CA GLU A 404 0.37 -26.50 -41.46
C GLU A 404 -0.92 -26.26 -40.69
N ARG A 405 -1.98 -25.77 -41.34
CA ARG A 405 -3.32 -25.64 -40.77
C ARG A 405 -3.87 -27.01 -40.33
N LEU A 406 -3.71 -28.01 -41.18
CA LEU A 406 -4.18 -29.36 -40.84
C LEU A 406 -3.38 -29.98 -39.70
N LYS A 407 -2.05 -29.78 -39.70
CA LYS A 407 -1.19 -30.19 -38.57
C LYS A 407 -1.60 -29.57 -37.26
N LEU A 408 -1.86 -28.26 -37.26
CA LEU A 408 -2.26 -27.56 -36.05
C LEU A 408 -3.65 -27.97 -35.57
N ALA A 409 -4.62 -28.11 -36.46
CA ALA A 409 -5.97 -28.62 -36.11
C ALA A 409 -5.88 -30.04 -35.53
N THR A 410 -5.07 -30.93 -36.15
CA THR A 410 -4.84 -32.28 -35.64
C THR A 410 -4.14 -32.28 -34.29
N ALA A 411 -3.12 -31.40 -34.10
CA ALA A 411 -2.42 -31.21 -32.82
C ALA A 411 -3.33 -30.69 -31.71
N MET A 412 -4.34 -29.87 -32.04
CA MET A 412 -5.38 -29.42 -31.12
C MET A 412 -6.54 -30.40 -30.95
N GLN A 413 -6.47 -31.59 -31.54
CA GLN A 413 -7.51 -32.62 -31.52
C GLN A 413 -8.86 -32.17 -32.09
N LEU A 414 -8.83 -31.26 -33.08
CA LEU A 414 -10.01 -30.75 -33.75
C LEU A 414 -10.16 -31.37 -35.15
N GLU A 415 -11.41 -31.61 -35.56
CA GLU A 415 -11.72 -32.27 -36.83
C GLU A 415 -11.40 -31.43 -38.07
N SER A 416 -11.42 -30.11 -37.93
CA SER A 416 -11.14 -29.18 -39.02
C SER A 416 -10.51 -27.88 -38.60
N TRP A 417 -9.88 -27.20 -39.57
CA TRP A 417 -9.33 -25.84 -39.39
C TRP A 417 -10.45 -24.83 -39.06
N ASP A 418 -11.63 -24.97 -39.65
CA ASP A 418 -12.75 -24.03 -39.43
C ASP A 418 -13.23 -24.09 -37.98
N LEU A 419 -13.28 -25.27 -37.37
CA LEU A 419 -13.59 -25.45 -35.95
C LEU A 419 -12.52 -24.85 -35.07
N LEU A 420 -11.25 -24.95 -35.45
CA LEU A 420 -10.15 -24.28 -34.68
C LEU A 420 -10.31 -22.79 -34.70
N ILE A 421 -10.59 -22.18 -35.85
CA ILE A 421 -10.80 -20.75 -35.98
C ILE A 421 -12.01 -20.30 -35.18
N GLU A 422 -13.13 -21.03 -35.29
CA GLU A 422 -14.37 -20.72 -34.55
C GLU A 422 -14.14 -20.73 -33.05
N GLN A 423 -13.53 -21.78 -32.50
CA GLN A 423 -13.22 -21.86 -31.06
C GLN A 423 -12.23 -20.76 -30.63
N THR A 424 -11.20 -20.52 -31.42
CA THR A 424 -10.23 -19.44 -31.14
C THR A 424 -10.95 -18.10 -31.07
N GLN A 425 -11.82 -17.79 -32.02
CA GLN A 425 -12.57 -16.54 -32.08
C GLN A 425 -13.54 -16.41 -30.90
N GLN A 426 -14.21 -17.51 -30.50
CA GLN A 426 -15.10 -17.52 -29.34
C GLN A 426 -14.37 -17.17 -28.06
N HIS A 427 -13.19 -17.77 -27.83
CA HIS A 427 -12.35 -17.43 -26.68
C HIS A 427 -11.87 -15.99 -26.69
N MET A 428 -11.36 -15.54 -27.85
CA MET A 428 -10.86 -14.16 -27.99
C MET A 428 -11.98 -13.13 -27.81
N ASN A 429 -13.18 -13.36 -28.32
CA ASN A 429 -14.31 -12.45 -28.14
C ASN A 429 -14.72 -12.31 -26.66
N LYS A 430 -14.74 -13.42 -25.90
CA LYS A 430 -15.04 -13.37 -24.46
C LYS A 430 -14.00 -12.56 -23.68
N VAL A 431 -12.72 -12.73 -24.01
CA VAL A 431 -11.64 -11.94 -23.40
C VAL A 431 -11.79 -10.45 -23.72
N HIS A 432 -12.03 -10.13 -25.00
CA HIS A 432 -12.16 -8.77 -25.45
C HIS A 432 -13.34 -8.05 -24.80
N GLN A 433 -14.46 -8.73 -24.57
CA GLN A 433 -15.60 -8.19 -23.83
C GLN A 433 -15.21 -7.79 -22.40
N VAL A 434 -14.51 -8.66 -21.66
CA VAL A 434 -14.04 -8.36 -20.31
C VAL A 434 -13.04 -7.20 -20.34
N PHE A 435 -12.14 -7.20 -21.31
CA PHE A 435 -11.12 -6.16 -21.46
C PHE A 435 -11.74 -4.78 -21.74
N GLU A 436 -12.71 -4.68 -22.65
CA GLU A 436 -13.42 -3.44 -22.96
C GLU A 436 -14.26 -2.96 -21.77
N THR A 437 -14.89 -3.86 -21.02
CA THR A 437 -15.65 -3.48 -19.81
C THR A 437 -14.76 -2.87 -18.73
N LEU A 438 -13.51 -3.36 -18.58
CA LEU A 438 -12.60 -2.91 -17.52
C LEU A 438 -11.78 -1.67 -17.91
N ILE A 439 -11.40 -1.57 -19.18
CA ILE A 439 -10.40 -0.60 -19.65
C ILE A 439 -10.95 0.20 -20.85
N GLY A 440 -12.19 -0.05 -21.26
CA GLY A 440 -12.90 0.74 -22.26
C GLY A 440 -12.79 2.22 -21.89
N ASP A 441 -12.60 3.08 -22.86
CA ASP A 441 -12.89 4.48 -22.65
C ASP A 441 -14.38 4.51 -22.27
N ASP A 442 -14.73 5.18 -21.16
CA ASP A 442 -16.11 5.64 -21.02
C ASP A 442 -16.37 6.41 -22.30
N GLU A 443 -17.07 5.79 -23.26
CA GLU A 443 -17.72 6.55 -24.31
C GLU A 443 -18.48 7.59 -23.53
N GLU A 444 -18.13 8.87 -23.75
CA GLU A 444 -18.88 9.98 -23.21
C GLU A 444 -20.32 9.59 -23.40
N ASP A 445 -21.01 9.34 -22.29
CA ASP A 445 -22.44 9.13 -22.29
C ASP A 445 -23.02 10.45 -22.82
N GLU A 446 -23.15 10.53 -24.14
CA GLU A 446 -23.77 11.66 -24.82
C GLU A 446 -25.25 11.83 -24.43
N GLY A 447 -25.63 11.24 -23.32
CA GLY A 447 -26.97 10.98 -22.86
C GLY A 447 -27.56 11.96 -21.86
N SER A 448 -26.84 12.96 -21.35
CA SER A 448 -27.43 13.91 -20.42
C SER A 448 -27.29 15.33 -20.96
N THR A 449 -28.43 15.97 -21.28
CA THR A 449 -28.55 17.41 -21.58
C THR A 449 -27.84 18.26 -20.51
N ILE A 450 -27.82 17.81 -19.26
CA ILE A 450 -27.19 18.43 -18.09
C ILE A 450 -25.65 18.44 -18.21
N ALA A 451 -25.03 17.37 -18.71
CA ALA A 451 -23.59 17.31 -18.88
C ALA A 451 -23.05 18.34 -19.89
N ARG A 452 -23.82 18.62 -20.94
CA ARG A 452 -23.48 19.67 -21.95
C ARG A 452 -23.45 21.06 -21.32
N HIS A 453 -24.43 21.39 -20.46
CA HIS A 453 -24.52 22.72 -19.83
C HIS A 453 -23.32 23.01 -18.90
N PHE A 454 -22.79 22.02 -18.21
CA PHE A 454 -21.61 22.21 -17.35
C PHE A 454 -20.30 22.33 -18.13
N HIS A 455 -20.21 21.76 -19.35
CA HIS A 455 -19.09 22.03 -20.27
C HIS A 455 -19.19 23.48 -20.78
N GLU A 456 -20.35 23.95 -21.18
CA GLU A 456 -20.58 25.33 -21.60
C GLU A 456 -20.25 26.30 -20.46
N LEU A 457 -20.69 26.00 -19.23
CA LEU A 457 -20.39 26.79 -18.03
C LEU A 457 -18.85 26.92 -17.79
N TRP A 458 -18.11 25.83 -18.02
CA TRP A 458 -16.66 25.86 -17.89
C TRP A 458 -15.98 26.64 -19.02
N ASP A 459 -16.50 26.65 -20.23
CA ASP A 459 -15.89 27.35 -21.37
C ASP A 459 -16.16 28.88 -21.38
N MET A 460 -17.21 29.33 -20.69
CA MET A 460 -17.57 30.76 -20.65
C MET A 460 -16.48 31.61 -20.00
N ALA A 461 -16.18 32.77 -20.63
CA ALA A 461 -15.08 33.64 -20.22
C ALA A 461 -15.50 34.79 -19.30
N ASN A 462 -16.78 35.21 -19.30
CA ASN A 462 -17.23 36.36 -18.53
C ASN A 462 -18.34 36.03 -17.52
N LYS A 463 -18.46 36.89 -16.52
CA LYS A 463 -19.38 36.70 -15.38
C LYS A 463 -20.86 36.75 -15.82
N GLN A 464 -21.18 37.58 -16.82
CA GLN A 464 -22.56 37.79 -17.23
C GLN A 464 -23.11 36.55 -17.94
N ASP A 465 -22.32 35.96 -18.85
CA ASP A 465 -22.70 34.74 -19.57
C ASP A 465 -22.89 33.57 -18.62
N VAL A 466 -21.97 33.40 -17.63
CA VAL A 466 -22.10 32.38 -16.58
C VAL A 466 -23.40 32.58 -15.76
N LEU A 467 -23.73 33.81 -15.40
CA LEU A 467 -24.95 34.13 -14.68
C LEU A 467 -26.19 33.82 -15.49
N GLU A 468 -26.21 34.20 -16.77
CA GLU A 468 -27.33 33.92 -17.66
C GLU A 468 -27.58 32.44 -17.85
N LEU A 469 -26.51 31.63 -18.04
CA LEU A 469 -26.62 30.18 -18.15
C LEU A 469 -27.16 29.54 -16.87
N ILE A 470 -26.69 29.97 -15.69
CA ILE A 470 -27.20 29.45 -14.40
C ILE A 470 -28.70 29.73 -14.26
N LEU A 471 -29.17 30.88 -14.69
CA LEU A 471 -30.57 31.26 -14.62
C LEU A 471 -31.44 30.57 -15.70
N GLU A 472 -30.93 30.41 -16.92
CA GLU A 472 -31.65 29.76 -18.03
C GLU A 472 -31.86 28.27 -17.81
N GLN A 473 -30.91 27.60 -17.12
CA GLN A 473 -30.96 26.17 -16.88
C GLN A 473 -31.68 25.80 -15.57
N ASP A 474 -32.31 26.77 -14.89
CA ASP A 474 -33.03 26.58 -13.62
C ASP A 474 -32.20 25.84 -12.56
N ILE A 475 -30.87 26.11 -12.54
CA ILE A 475 -29.99 25.55 -11.50
C ILE A 475 -30.43 26.16 -10.17
N GLN A 476 -30.96 25.32 -9.31
CA GLN A 476 -31.55 25.67 -8.00
C GLN A 476 -30.49 26.18 -7.04
N VAL A 477 -30.14 27.43 -7.05
CA VAL A 477 -29.19 28.08 -6.15
C VAL A 477 -29.76 29.37 -5.59
N GLU A 478 -29.53 29.64 -4.29
CA GLU A 478 -30.11 30.82 -3.62
C GLU A 478 -29.59 32.16 -4.18
N GLU A 479 -28.29 32.24 -4.54
CA GLU A 479 -27.67 33.46 -5.05
C GLU A 479 -26.79 33.22 -6.30
N PRO A 480 -27.36 33.13 -7.52
CA PRO A 480 -26.62 32.84 -8.75
C PRO A 480 -25.46 33.81 -9.06
N ALA A 481 -25.58 35.07 -8.63
CA ALA A 481 -24.54 36.10 -8.83
C ALA A 481 -23.25 35.80 -8.02
N ILE A 482 -23.35 35.12 -6.87
CA ILE A 482 -22.19 34.69 -6.07
C ILE A 482 -21.48 33.57 -6.82
N PHE A 483 -22.19 32.58 -7.32
CA PHE A 483 -21.63 31.44 -8.05
C PHE A 483 -20.86 31.90 -9.29
N SER A 484 -21.46 32.79 -10.12
CA SER A 484 -20.78 33.31 -11.30
C SER A 484 -19.47 34.04 -10.95
N LYS A 485 -19.46 34.83 -9.87
CA LYS A 485 -18.23 35.49 -9.36
C LYS A 485 -17.17 34.50 -8.92
N VAL A 486 -17.54 33.48 -8.17
CA VAL A 486 -16.62 32.46 -7.64
C VAL A 486 -15.97 31.69 -8.79
N ILE A 487 -16.73 31.25 -9.77
CA ILE A 487 -16.25 30.52 -10.97
C ILE A 487 -15.26 31.38 -11.78
N ILE A 488 -15.59 32.59 -12.07
CA ILE A 488 -14.73 33.50 -12.87
C ILE A 488 -13.46 33.87 -12.13
N ASN A 489 -13.53 34.13 -10.82
CA ASN A 489 -12.33 34.37 -9.99
C ASN A 489 -11.41 33.14 -10.00
N PHE A 490 -11.94 31.95 -9.83
CA PHE A 490 -11.17 30.71 -9.90
C PHE A 490 -10.45 30.55 -11.25
N LYS A 491 -11.13 30.80 -12.38
CA LYS A 491 -10.50 30.79 -13.71
C LYS A 491 -9.38 31.82 -13.83
N ALA A 492 -9.59 33.03 -13.33
CA ALA A 492 -8.59 34.09 -13.35
C ALA A 492 -7.35 33.75 -12.51
N ASP A 493 -7.55 33.06 -11.39
CA ASP A 493 -6.45 32.62 -10.53
C ASP A 493 -5.71 31.42 -11.12
N LEU A 494 -6.40 30.50 -11.76
CA LEU A 494 -5.78 29.39 -12.53
C LEU A 494 -4.93 29.89 -13.69
N ALA A 495 -5.35 30.97 -14.37
CA ALA A 495 -4.57 31.56 -15.48
C ALA A 495 -3.20 32.12 -15.03
N LYS A 496 -3.03 32.41 -13.73
CA LYS A 496 -1.76 32.87 -13.14
C LYS A 496 -0.82 31.71 -12.79
N LYS A 497 -1.32 30.47 -12.79
CA LYS A 497 -0.53 29.28 -12.43
C LYS A 497 0.03 28.59 -13.67
N THR A 498 1.24 28.09 -13.54
CA THR A 498 1.89 27.30 -14.60
C THR A 498 1.38 25.86 -14.54
N LEU A 499 0.35 25.57 -15.34
CA LEU A 499 -0.17 24.21 -15.52
C LEU A 499 0.48 23.58 -16.75
N GLY A 500 1.01 22.35 -16.61
CA GLY A 500 1.45 21.58 -17.76
C GLY A 500 0.27 21.25 -18.70
N PRO A 501 0.55 20.91 -19.98
CA PRO A 501 -0.51 20.59 -20.97
C PRO A 501 -1.45 19.50 -20.45
N ARG A 502 -0.91 18.47 -19.81
CA ARG A 502 -1.66 17.36 -19.24
C ARG A 502 -2.56 17.78 -18.07
N GLY A 503 -2.03 18.58 -17.13
CA GLY A 503 -2.84 19.07 -16.01
C GLY A 503 -4.02 19.93 -16.47
N ARG A 504 -3.85 20.70 -17.55
CA ARG A 504 -4.91 21.52 -18.16
C ARG A 504 -5.97 20.64 -18.82
N GLU A 505 -5.58 19.60 -19.55
CA GLU A 505 -6.48 18.64 -20.18
C GLU A 505 -7.36 17.94 -19.15
N VAL A 506 -6.75 17.40 -18.09
CA VAL A 506 -7.47 16.71 -17.00
C VAL A 506 -8.41 17.68 -16.28
N LEU A 507 -7.96 18.89 -15.97
CA LEU A 507 -8.80 19.89 -15.31
C LEU A 507 -10.02 20.25 -16.14
N ASN A 508 -9.88 20.38 -17.45
CA ASN A 508 -11.02 20.69 -18.35
C ASN A 508 -12.06 19.56 -18.37
N ARG A 509 -11.64 18.29 -18.24
CA ARG A 509 -12.57 17.16 -18.13
C ARG A 509 -13.20 17.05 -16.74
N LEU A 510 -12.43 17.37 -15.70
CA LEU A 510 -12.86 17.26 -14.30
C LEU A 510 -13.90 18.35 -13.96
N MET A 511 -13.71 19.58 -14.43
CA MET A 511 -14.55 20.71 -13.98
C MET A 511 -16.05 20.55 -14.25
N PRO A 512 -16.52 20.06 -15.40
CA PRO A 512 -17.94 19.75 -15.59
C PRO A 512 -18.49 18.75 -14.59
N LYS A 513 -17.72 17.70 -14.26
CA LYS A 513 -18.09 16.70 -13.26
C LYS A 513 -18.15 17.30 -11.84
N VAL A 514 -17.25 18.24 -11.53
CA VAL A 514 -17.27 18.99 -10.26
C VAL A 514 -18.54 19.82 -10.16
N PHE A 515 -18.91 20.53 -11.21
CA PHE A 515 -20.15 21.33 -11.21
C PHE A 515 -21.38 20.45 -11.05
N ASP A 516 -21.45 19.34 -11.77
CA ASP A 516 -22.55 18.37 -11.64
C ASP A 516 -22.69 17.88 -10.20
N ALA A 517 -21.59 17.39 -9.60
CA ALA A 517 -21.58 16.88 -8.22
C ALA A 517 -21.94 17.96 -7.19
N VAL A 518 -21.44 19.21 -7.37
CA VAL A 518 -21.70 20.30 -6.44
C VAL A 518 -23.15 20.79 -6.54
N PHE A 519 -23.67 21.00 -7.75
CA PHE A 519 -25.02 21.51 -7.93
C PHE A 519 -26.11 20.47 -7.64
N ALA A 520 -25.75 19.17 -7.62
CA ALA A 520 -26.63 18.12 -7.11
C ALA A 520 -26.79 18.17 -5.58
N HIS A 521 -25.92 18.92 -4.85
CA HIS A 521 -26.00 19.01 -3.39
C HIS A 521 -26.84 20.21 -2.94
N PRO A 522 -27.76 20.06 -1.95
CA PRO A 522 -28.66 21.17 -1.52
C PRO A 522 -27.90 22.41 -1.02
N ASP A 523 -26.74 22.23 -0.42
CA ASP A 523 -25.90 23.31 0.13
C ASP A 523 -24.74 23.72 -0.80
N ALA A 524 -24.95 23.67 -2.11
CA ALA A 524 -23.94 24.00 -3.15
C ALA A 524 -23.22 25.34 -2.90
N GLN A 525 -23.91 26.33 -2.33
CA GLN A 525 -23.39 27.65 -1.98
C GLN A 525 -22.17 27.58 -1.04
N PHE A 526 -22.10 26.61 -0.14
CA PHE A 526 -20.96 26.37 0.73
C PHE A 526 -19.95 25.44 0.09
N GLY A 527 -20.41 24.46 -0.71
CA GLY A 527 -19.57 23.44 -1.35
C GLY A 527 -18.66 24.02 -2.44
N LEU A 528 -19.20 24.78 -3.38
CA LEU A 528 -18.47 25.26 -4.54
C LEU A 528 -17.21 26.06 -4.18
N PRO A 529 -17.26 27.10 -3.33
CA PRO A 529 -16.06 27.86 -2.99
C PRO A 529 -14.98 27.01 -2.34
N ARG A 530 -15.35 26.04 -1.50
CA ARG A 530 -14.41 25.16 -0.79
C ARG A 530 -13.77 24.14 -1.71
N VAL A 531 -14.55 23.51 -2.58
CA VAL A 531 -14.04 22.58 -3.60
C VAL A 531 -13.11 23.28 -4.57
N LEU A 532 -13.48 24.47 -5.07
CA LEU A 532 -12.61 25.27 -5.96
C LEU A 532 -11.33 25.73 -5.26
N HIS A 533 -11.39 26.08 -3.98
CA HIS A 533 -10.20 26.40 -3.20
C HIS A 533 -9.25 25.19 -3.08
N LEU A 534 -9.79 23.99 -2.82
CA LEU A 534 -9.03 22.75 -2.80
C LEU A 534 -8.40 22.49 -4.17
N LEU A 535 -9.18 22.55 -5.25
CA LEU A 535 -8.68 22.35 -6.62
C LEU A 535 -7.59 23.35 -6.98
N HIS A 536 -7.72 24.62 -6.54
CA HIS A 536 -6.68 25.62 -6.72
C HIS A 536 -5.34 25.21 -6.08
N ASN A 537 -5.39 24.59 -4.89
CA ASN A 537 -4.19 24.16 -4.16
C ASN A 537 -3.54 22.92 -4.74
N ILE A 538 -4.31 22.01 -5.34
CA ILE A 538 -3.80 20.76 -5.92
C ILE A 538 -3.56 20.83 -7.44
N CYS A 539 -3.99 21.88 -8.14
CA CYS A 539 -4.00 21.92 -9.62
C CYS A 539 -2.63 21.74 -10.28
N THR A 540 -1.52 22.05 -9.59
CA THR A 540 -0.17 21.80 -10.08
C THR A 540 0.29 20.34 -9.93
N ARG A 541 -0.47 19.52 -9.22
CA ARG A 541 -0.20 18.09 -8.97
C ARG A 541 -1.21 17.27 -9.77
N THR A 542 -0.91 17.02 -11.02
CA THR A 542 -1.82 16.37 -11.99
C THR A 542 -2.41 15.05 -11.48
N THR A 543 -1.64 14.27 -10.69
CA THR A 543 -2.06 12.98 -10.12
C THR A 543 -3.36 13.08 -9.30
N TYR A 544 -3.51 14.15 -8.49
CA TYR A 544 -4.74 14.32 -7.70
C TYR A 544 -5.94 14.78 -8.53
N LEU A 545 -5.71 15.53 -9.61
CA LEU A 545 -6.77 15.86 -10.56
C LEU A 545 -7.24 14.60 -11.30
N GLU A 546 -6.30 13.74 -11.71
CA GLU A 546 -6.58 12.45 -12.34
C GLU A 546 -7.37 11.53 -11.40
N LEU A 547 -7.01 11.49 -10.10
CA LEU A 547 -7.75 10.76 -9.08
C LEU A 547 -9.23 11.13 -9.07
N LEU A 548 -9.51 12.44 -9.03
CA LEU A 548 -10.89 12.92 -8.96
C LEU A 548 -11.64 12.75 -10.28
N ASP A 549 -10.95 12.85 -11.42
CA ASP A 549 -11.52 12.66 -12.76
C ASP A 549 -11.92 11.20 -13.02
N GLU A 550 -11.09 10.25 -12.54
CA GLU A 550 -11.27 8.80 -12.77
C GLU A 550 -12.16 8.11 -11.74
N HIS A 551 -12.38 8.74 -10.56
CA HIS A 551 -13.21 8.18 -9.49
C HIS A 551 -14.39 9.09 -9.15
N PRO A 552 -15.50 8.99 -9.86
CA PRO A 552 -16.71 9.78 -9.58
C PRO A 552 -17.21 9.62 -8.15
N ALA A 553 -17.07 8.40 -7.58
CA ALA A 553 -17.43 8.15 -6.18
C ALA A 553 -16.58 8.97 -5.21
N ALA A 554 -15.27 9.10 -5.44
CA ALA A 554 -14.39 9.94 -4.62
C ALA A 554 -14.74 11.43 -4.76
N LEU A 555 -15.09 11.89 -5.96
CA LEU A 555 -15.53 13.24 -6.20
C LEU A 555 -16.84 13.56 -5.43
N VAL A 556 -17.81 12.67 -5.45
CA VAL A 556 -19.06 12.83 -4.68
C VAL A 556 -18.77 12.90 -3.17
N GLN A 557 -17.87 12.03 -2.65
CA GLN A 557 -17.48 12.11 -1.24
C GLN A 557 -16.73 13.41 -0.93
N LEU A 558 -15.84 13.86 -1.82
CA LEU A 558 -15.17 15.15 -1.69
C LEU A 558 -16.16 16.30 -1.55
N VAL A 559 -17.11 16.39 -2.47
CA VAL A 559 -18.14 17.44 -2.46
C VAL A 559 -18.96 17.38 -1.17
N ARG A 560 -19.43 16.19 -0.79
CA ARG A 560 -20.19 15.97 0.44
C ARG A 560 -19.45 16.46 1.68
N LEU A 561 -18.20 16.05 1.84
CA LEU A 561 -17.39 16.40 3.02
C LEU A 561 -16.99 17.88 3.02
N CYS A 562 -16.57 18.44 1.88
CA CYS A 562 -16.25 19.87 1.77
C CYS A 562 -17.47 20.76 2.02
N THR A 563 -18.65 20.35 1.57
CA THR A 563 -19.89 21.08 1.82
C THR A 563 -20.25 21.06 3.30
N ALA A 564 -20.17 19.90 3.94
CA ALA A 564 -20.52 19.72 5.35
C ALA A 564 -19.51 20.37 6.31
N SER A 565 -18.19 20.37 5.99
CA SER A 565 -17.16 20.79 6.92
C SER A 565 -16.05 21.63 6.28
N PRO A 566 -15.92 22.91 6.66
CA PRO A 566 -14.76 23.74 6.33
C PRO A 566 -13.45 23.17 6.87
N MET A 567 -13.46 22.57 8.08
CA MET A 567 -12.29 21.94 8.68
C MET A 567 -11.76 20.81 7.79
N ILE A 568 -12.62 19.93 7.31
CA ILE A 568 -12.21 18.84 6.40
C ILE A 568 -11.73 19.42 5.07
N SER A 569 -12.42 20.40 4.51
CA SER A 569 -12.02 21.06 3.26
C SER A 569 -10.62 21.66 3.37
N GLU A 570 -10.31 22.34 4.48
CA GLU A 570 -8.98 22.88 4.75
C GLU A 570 -7.93 21.78 4.94
N GLN A 571 -8.27 20.71 5.66
CA GLN A 571 -7.40 19.56 5.87
C GLN A 571 -7.05 18.86 4.54
N LEU A 572 -8.01 18.58 3.69
CA LEU A 572 -7.80 17.98 2.36
C LEU A 572 -6.98 18.91 1.45
N SER A 573 -7.21 20.22 1.52
CA SER A 573 -6.46 21.22 0.75
C SER A 573 -5.00 21.30 1.19
N ARG A 574 -4.74 21.16 2.49
CA ARG A 574 -3.39 21.22 3.08
C ARG A 574 -2.62 19.93 2.91
N TYR A 575 -3.31 18.79 2.98
CA TYR A 575 -2.74 17.44 2.93
C TYR A 575 -3.41 16.60 1.84
N PRO A 576 -3.10 16.84 0.55
CA PRO A 576 -3.78 16.18 -0.57
C PRO A 576 -3.66 14.65 -0.61
N ILE A 577 -2.67 14.07 0.10
CA ILE A 577 -2.55 12.62 0.28
C ILE A 577 -3.82 11.98 0.88
N LEU A 578 -4.62 12.76 1.61
CA LEU A 578 -5.88 12.31 2.19
C LEU A 578 -6.98 12.08 1.15
N LEU A 579 -6.82 12.57 -0.08
CA LEU A 579 -7.78 12.31 -1.16
C LEU A 579 -7.87 10.82 -1.51
N ASP A 580 -6.81 10.06 -1.24
CA ASP A 580 -6.80 8.60 -1.42
C ASP A 580 -7.83 7.88 -0.54
N GLU A 581 -8.16 8.45 0.64
CA GLU A 581 -9.13 7.88 1.55
C GLU A 581 -10.59 8.00 1.04
N LEU A 582 -10.84 8.90 0.09
CA LEU A 582 -12.18 9.11 -0.48
C LEU A 582 -12.60 8.03 -1.48
N ILE A 583 -11.65 7.21 -1.95
CA ILE A 583 -11.88 6.19 -2.97
C ILE A 583 -12.71 5.04 -2.43
N ASP A 584 -12.49 4.70 -1.15
CA ASP A 584 -13.20 3.59 -0.49
C ASP A 584 -14.16 4.14 0.58
N PRO A 585 -15.45 4.36 0.23
CA PRO A 585 -16.43 4.86 1.18
C PRO A 585 -16.64 3.95 2.40
N GLN A 586 -16.44 2.64 2.26
CA GLN A 586 -16.60 1.71 3.38
C GLN A 586 -15.54 1.95 4.45
N GLN A 587 -14.28 2.18 4.04
CA GLN A 587 -13.21 2.50 4.98
C GLN A 587 -13.33 3.94 5.51
N LEU A 588 -13.76 4.88 4.67
CA LEU A 588 -13.88 6.29 5.04
C LEU A 588 -14.86 6.50 6.21
N TYR A 589 -16.01 5.82 6.20
CA TYR A 589 -17.05 5.97 7.23
C TYR A 589 -16.97 4.93 8.35
N ASN A 590 -15.95 4.06 8.34
CA ASN A 590 -15.74 3.04 9.36
C ASN A 590 -14.38 3.25 10.04
N PRO A 591 -14.30 4.04 11.12
CA PRO A 591 -13.05 4.26 11.84
C PRO A 591 -12.46 2.95 12.37
N ILE A 592 -11.14 2.96 12.58
CA ILE A 592 -10.40 1.83 13.17
C ILE A 592 -11.05 1.43 14.50
N PRO A 593 -11.28 0.12 14.79
CA PRO A 593 -11.76 -0.33 16.09
C PRO A 593 -10.90 0.21 17.24
N LEU A 594 -11.54 0.56 18.38
CA LEU A 594 -10.87 1.25 19.48
C LEU A 594 -9.61 0.54 20.00
N ASP A 595 -9.64 -0.78 20.09
CA ASP A 595 -8.52 -1.64 20.55
C ASP A 595 -7.43 -1.84 19.50
N SER A 596 -7.66 -1.48 18.24
CA SER A 596 -6.76 -1.75 17.11
C SER A 596 -5.84 -0.58 16.77
N TYR A 597 -6.05 0.64 17.29
CA TYR A 597 -5.24 1.82 16.95
C TYR A 597 -3.73 1.60 17.16
N ARG A 598 -3.33 0.93 18.24
CA ARG A 598 -1.92 0.67 18.57
C ARG A 598 -1.29 -0.31 17.56
N THR A 599 -2.02 -1.35 17.20
CA THR A 599 -1.56 -2.36 16.23
C THR A 599 -1.45 -1.76 14.83
N GLU A 600 -2.48 -1.06 14.38
CA GLU A 600 -2.49 -0.39 13.07
C GLU A 600 -1.38 0.66 12.93
N LEU A 601 -1.15 1.47 13.97
CA LEU A 601 -0.06 2.43 13.97
C LEU A 601 1.31 1.73 13.94
N ARG A 602 1.50 0.66 14.69
CA ARG A 602 2.74 -0.13 14.68
C ARG A 602 3.01 -0.71 13.30
N ASP A 603 1.99 -1.31 12.67
CA ASP A 603 2.09 -1.87 11.33
C ASP A 603 2.33 -0.78 10.27
N PHE A 604 1.80 0.42 10.51
CA PHE A 604 2.04 1.58 9.64
C PHE A 604 3.51 2.02 9.72
N LEU A 605 4.08 2.11 10.92
CA LEU A 605 5.45 2.53 11.16
C LEU A 605 6.49 1.45 10.81
N ALA A 606 6.16 0.17 10.95
CA ALA A 606 7.07 -0.96 10.67
C ALA A 606 7.59 -1.02 9.21
N ARG A 607 7.04 -0.20 8.33
CA ARG A 607 7.44 -0.10 6.91
C ARG A 607 8.55 0.90 6.67
N ILE A 608 8.86 1.70 7.67
CA ILE A 608 9.85 2.78 7.63
C ILE A 608 11.02 2.35 8.50
N PRO A 609 12.27 2.49 8.05
CA PRO A 609 13.43 2.19 8.87
C PRO A 609 13.37 2.95 10.21
N GLU A 610 13.73 2.27 11.30
CA GLU A 610 13.67 2.84 12.65
C GLU A 610 14.66 3.99 12.86
N ASP A 611 15.74 4.03 12.09
CA ASP A 611 16.76 5.07 12.09
C ASP A 611 16.39 6.30 11.25
N ASP A 612 15.42 6.19 10.33
CA ASP A 612 14.91 7.33 9.55
C ASP A 612 13.87 8.13 10.33
N MET A 613 14.38 8.98 11.22
CA MET A 613 13.54 9.80 12.09
C MET A 613 12.62 10.77 11.37
N GLU A 614 13.05 11.32 10.26
CA GLU A 614 12.24 12.30 9.52
C GLU A 614 11.02 11.61 8.92
N GLN A 615 11.21 10.45 8.29
CA GLN A 615 10.11 9.66 7.76
C GLN A 615 9.22 9.08 8.86
N GLN A 616 9.77 8.65 9.98
CA GLN A 616 8.99 8.17 11.14
C GLN A 616 8.09 9.27 11.71
N MET A 617 8.63 10.48 11.88
CA MET A 617 7.86 11.64 12.36
C MET A 617 6.78 12.09 11.36
N GLU A 618 7.05 12.03 10.06
CA GLU A 618 6.09 12.34 9.02
C GLU A 618 4.95 11.30 9.00
N ALA A 619 5.27 10.02 9.10
CA ALA A 619 4.31 8.93 9.12
C ALA A 619 3.34 8.99 10.31
N LEU A 620 3.83 9.35 11.52
CA LEU A 620 2.96 9.59 12.69
C LEU A 620 1.89 10.63 12.40
N ARG A 621 2.26 11.72 11.72
CA ARG A 621 1.34 12.80 11.36
C ARG A 621 0.36 12.38 10.27
N GLN A 622 0.84 11.69 9.26
CA GLN A 622 -0.02 11.14 8.19
C GLN A 622 -1.06 10.18 8.77
N PHE A 623 -0.65 9.25 9.63
CA PHE A 623 -1.57 8.34 10.31
C PHE A 623 -2.63 9.08 11.12
N LYS A 624 -2.21 10.09 11.90
CA LYS A 624 -3.15 10.95 12.64
C LYS A 624 -4.15 11.62 11.70
N GLN A 625 -3.68 12.22 10.59
CA GLN A 625 -4.57 12.93 9.65
C GLN A 625 -5.58 11.98 8.99
N ILE A 626 -5.15 10.79 8.60
CA ILE A 626 -6.03 9.74 8.04
C ILE A 626 -7.12 9.36 9.06
N CYS A 627 -6.72 9.08 10.30
CA CYS A 627 -7.68 8.69 11.34
C CYS A 627 -8.66 9.81 11.67
N ILE A 628 -8.20 11.06 11.78
CA ILE A 628 -9.06 12.22 12.02
C ILE A 628 -10.07 12.39 10.88
N LEU A 629 -9.64 12.23 9.61
CA LEU A 629 -10.56 12.33 8.47
C LEU A 629 -11.66 11.26 8.53
N ARG A 630 -11.32 10.01 8.84
CA ARG A 630 -12.29 8.91 8.96
C ARG A 630 -13.26 9.13 10.12
N ILE A 631 -12.75 9.56 11.28
CA ILE A 631 -13.59 9.88 12.45
C ILE A 631 -14.54 11.03 12.10
N ALA A 632 -14.04 12.11 11.49
CA ALA A 632 -14.85 13.28 11.14
C ALA A 632 -15.89 12.95 10.04
N ALA A 633 -15.55 12.12 9.06
CA ALA A 633 -16.49 11.65 8.06
C ALA A 633 -17.63 10.82 8.67
N ALA A 634 -17.30 9.91 9.60
CA ALA A 634 -18.30 9.11 10.32
C ALA A 634 -19.20 9.97 11.27
N ASP A 635 -18.62 11.00 11.90
CA ASP A 635 -19.34 11.98 12.72
C ASP A 635 -20.34 12.77 11.87
N ILE A 636 -19.90 13.36 10.74
CA ILE A 636 -20.77 14.09 9.81
C ILE A 636 -21.88 13.20 9.23
N ALA A 637 -21.57 11.93 8.97
CA ALA A 637 -22.58 10.97 8.50
C ALA A 637 -23.58 10.53 9.59
N GLY A 638 -23.38 10.95 10.85
CA GLY A 638 -24.20 10.56 11.98
C GLY A 638 -24.05 9.10 12.42
N VAL A 639 -22.99 8.43 11.97
CA VAL A 639 -22.69 7.04 12.32
C VAL A 639 -22.15 6.93 13.76
N LEU A 640 -21.40 7.95 14.21
CA LEU A 640 -20.80 7.99 15.54
C LEU A 640 -21.48 9.02 16.45
N PRO A 641 -22.01 8.61 17.63
CA PRO A 641 -22.38 9.55 18.68
C PRO A 641 -21.15 10.31 19.22
N VAL A 642 -21.33 11.54 19.71
CA VAL A 642 -20.25 12.43 20.19
C VAL A 642 -19.31 11.79 21.21
N MET A 643 -19.81 10.96 22.10
CA MET A 643 -18.97 10.26 23.08
C MET A 643 -18.08 9.22 22.40
N LYS A 644 -18.57 8.55 21.34
CA LYS A 644 -17.76 7.63 20.55
C LYS A 644 -16.71 8.34 19.70
N VAL A 645 -17.04 9.51 19.15
CA VAL A 645 -16.04 10.38 18.50
C VAL A 645 -14.91 10.70 19.47
N SER A 646 -15.22 11.09 20.70
CA SER A 646 -14.22 11.40 21.73
C SER A 646 -13.40 10.17 22.15
N ASP A 647 -14.03 8.98 22.24
CA ASP A 647 -13.33 7.72 22.48
C ASP A 647 -12.28 7.49 21.38
N HIS A 648 -12.68 7.54 20.10
CA HIS A 648 -11.75 7.34 18.97
C HIS A 648 -10.59 8.33 18.96
N LEU A 649 -10.86 9.63 19.18
CA LEU A 649 -9.83 10.66 19.24
C LEU A 649 -8.86 10.42 20.41
N THR A 650 -9.35 9.92 21.54
CA THR A 650 -8.54 9.63 22.72
C THR A 650 -7.67 8.39 22.52
N TYR A 651 -8.23 7.29 22.01
CA TYR A 651 -7.47 6.07 21.70
C TYR A 651 -6.40 6.31 20.63
N LEU A 652 -6.71 7.15 19.63
CA LEU A 652 -5.72 7.59 18.65
C LEU A 652 -4.57 8.35 19.32
N ALA A 653 -4.87 9.28 20.21
CA ALA A 653 -3.86 10.05 20.93
C ALA A 653 -2.98 9.15 21.83
N GLU A 654 -3.58 8.17 22.53
CA GLU A 654 -2.84 7.20 23.34
C GLU A 654 -1.90 6.33 22.50
N ALA A 655 -2.37 5.82 21.36
CA ALA A 655 -1.53 5.05 20.44
C ALA A 655 -0.33 5.89 19.93
N ILE A 656 -0.56 7.16 19.62
CA ILE A 656 0.49 8.08 19.20
C ILE A 656 1.46 8.38 20.36
N VAL A 657 0.98 8.60 21.59
CA VAL A 657 1.84 8.79 22.76
C VAL A 657 2.76 7.57 22.95
N GLU A 658 2.24 6.35 22.88
CA GLU A 658 3.03 5.12 22.99
C GLU A 658 4.10 5.03 21.89
N ALA A 659 3.76 5.31 20.64
CA ALA A 659 4.71 5.30 19.53
C ALA A 659 5.82 6.36 19.71
N VAL A 660 5.44 7.57 20.10
CA VAL A 660 6.39 8.69 20.35
C VAL A 660 7.33 8.37 21.52
N VAL A 661 6.82 7.82 22.62
CA VAL A 661 7.67 7.40 23.75
C VAL A 661 8.65 6.32 23.30
N SER A 662 8.20 5.34 22.50
CA SER A 662 9.05 4.26 22.00
C SER A 662 10.16 4.79 21.08
N GLN A 663 9.83 5.68 20.15
CA GLN A 663 10.82 6.33 19.28
C GLN A 663 11.81 7.18 20.05
N ALA A 664 11.33 8.00 21.00
CA ALA A 664 12.20 8.82 21.84
C ALA A 664 13.15 7.97 22.71
N TRP A 665 12.62 6.84 23.23
CA TRP A 665 13.42 5.89 24.01
C TRP A 665 14.58 5.33 23.20
N LEU A 666 14.30 4.80 21.99
CA LEU A 666 15.31 4.26 21.10
C LEU A 666 16.45 5.25 20.86
N GLN A 667 16.13 6.52 20.55
CA GLN A 667 17.14 7.53 20.27
C GLN A 667 17.98 7.91 21.48
N VAL A 668 17.35 8.01 22.65
CA VAL A 668 18.07 8.38 23.87
C VAL A 668 18.93 7.20 24.34
N SER A 669 18.40 5.96 24.23
CA SER A 669 19.12 4.74 24.58
C SER A 669 20.30 4.46 23.66
N GLU A 670 20.15 4.67 22.34
CA GLU A 670 21.24 4.53 21.38
C GLU A 670 22.43 5.44 21.73
N LYS A 671 22.15 6.65 22.22
CA LYS A 671 23.17 7.63 22.55
C LYS A 671 23.80 7.45 23.93
N TYR A 672 23.03 7.05 24.93
CA TYR A 672 23.45 7.04 26.34
C TYR A 672 23.39 5.66 26.99
N GLY A 673 22.86 4.65 26.31
CA GLY A 673 22.48 3.36 26.91
C GLY A 673 21.19 3.47 27.72
N GLU A 674 20.78 2.38 28.33
CA GLU A 674 19.58 2.31 29.16
C GLU A 674 19.90 2.47 30.65
N PRO A 675 18.99 3.06 31.45
CA PRO A 675 19.18 3.09 32.91
C PRO A 675 19.26 1.68 33.49
N THR A 676 20.27 1.40 34.29
CA THR A 676 20.56 0.03 34.75
C THR A 676 19.45 -0.63 35.57
N HIS A 677 18.56 0.14 36.20
CA HIS A 677 17.43 -0.40 37.00
C HIS A 677 16.30 -0.99 36.18
N VAL A 678 16.23 -0.71 34.86
CA VAL A 678 15.19 -1.27 33.95
C VAL A 678 15.69 -2.44 33.10
N LYS A 679 17.00 -2.75 33.14
CA LYS A 679 17.65 -3.70 32.26
C LYS A 679 17.10 -5.14 32.34
N ASP A 680 16.70 -5.57 33.55
CA ASP A 680 16.25 -6.93 33.81
C ASP A 680 14.74 -7.04 34.03
N ARG A 681 13.95 -6.05 33.60
CA ARG A 681 12.51 -6.05 33.74
C ARG A 681 11.79 -5.64 32.45
N GLU A 682 10.56 -6.12 32.28
CA GLU A 682 9.68 -5.59 31.26
C GLU A 682 9.26 -4.17 31.64
N GLY A 683 9.51 -3.20 30.75
CA GLY A 683 9.13 -1.81 30.95
C GLY A 683 10.29 -0.82 30.91
N LYS A 684 9.94 0.46 30.83
CA LYS A 684 10.90 1.58 30.68
C LYS A 684 11.10 2.39 31.96
N GLY A 685 10.41 2.08 33.03
CA GLY A 685 10.43 2.90 34.24
C GLY A 685 9.90 4.32 34.04
N PHE A 686 9.02 4.53 33.08
CA PHE A 686 8.51 5.80 32.64
C PHE A 686 7.00 5.74 32.43
N ALA A 687 6.30 6.79 32.82
CA ALA A 687 4.87 6.93 32.64
C ALA A 687 4.47 8.30 32.13
N VAL A 688 3.38 8.33 31.36
CA VAL A 688 2.69 9.54 30.90
C VAL A 688 1.30 9.56 31.52
N ILE A 689 1.01 10.58 32.30
CA ILE A 689 -0.28 10.81 32.94
C ILE A 689 -1.04 11.82 32.11
N GLY A 690 -2.21 11.45 31.61
CA GLY A 690 -3.11 12.34 30.91
C GLY A 690 -4.07 13.01 31.89
N TYR A 691 -4.21 14.32 31.76
CA TYR A 691 -5.13 15.17 32.52
C TYR A 691 -6.25 15.72 31.64
N GLY A 692 -7.18 16.41 32.21
CA GLY A 692 -8.22 17.17 31.52
C GLY A 692 -9.02 16.31 30.53
N LYS A 693 -9.00 16.68 29.23
CA LYS A 693 -9.79 15.96 28.22
C LYS A 693 -9.21 14.59 27.86
N VAL A 694 -7.89 14.47 27.74
CA VAL A 694 -7.25 13.18 27.46
C VAL A 694 -7.38 12.22 28.64
N GLY A 695 -7.30 12.73 29.87
CA GLY A 695 -7.55 11.96 31.10
C GLY A 695 -8.98 11.45 31.20
N GLY A 696 -9.95 12.25 30.78
CA GLY A 696 -11.40 11.93 30.84
C GLY A 696 -11.99 11.21 29.62
N TRP A 697 -11.19 10.73 28.67
CA TRP A 697 -11.70 10.20 27.37
C TRP A 697 -12.60 11.19 26.61
N GLU A 698 -12.28 12.45 26.65
CA GLU A 698 -13.13 13.52 26.16
C GLU A 698 -12.40 14.44 25.16
N LEU A 699 -11.45 13.91 24.38
CA LEU A 699 -10.76 14.69 23.35
C LEU A 699 -11.73 15.16 22.26
N GLY A 700 -11.49 16.34 21.74
CA GLY A 700 -12.10 16.90 20.54
C GLY A 700 -11.04 17.07 19.43
N TYR A 701 -11.50 17.42 18.22
CA TYR A 701 -10.64 17.54 17.03
C TYR A 701 -9.43 18.45 17.20
N ASN A 702 -9.60 19.57 17.88
CA ASN A 702 -8.58 20.60 18.11
C ASN A 702 -8.08 20.64 19.58
N SER A 703 -8.13 19.50 20.28
CA SER A 703 -7.67 19.43 21.65
C SER A 703 -6.15 19.30 21.72
N ASP A 704 -5.55 20.03 22.65
CA ASP A 704 -4.21 19.84 23.16
C ASP A 704 -4.16 18.62 24.11
N LEU A 705 -2.95 18.15 24.38
CA LEU A 705 -2.69 17.08 25.34
C LEU A 705 -2.13 17.68 26.64
N ASP A 706 -2.94 17.67 27.69
CA ASP A 706 -2.51 17.96 29.04
C ASP A 706 -1.82 16.72 29.62
N ILE A 707 -0.50 16.67 29.67
CA ILE A 707 0.26 15.49 30.12
C ILE A 707 1.34 15.81 31.15
N VAL A 708 1.58 14.86 32.04
CA VAL A 708 2.64 14.90 33.04
C VAL A 708 3.48 13.65 32.95
N PHE A 709 4.80 13.80 33.08
CA PHE A 709 5.74 12.69 33.01
C PHE A 709 6.21 12.25 34.40
N MET A 710 6.27 10.93 34.58
CA MET A 710 6.76 10.31 35.82
C MET A 710 7.80 9.24 35.54
N HIS A 711 8.69 8.98 36.49
CA HIS A 711 9.64 7.88 36.45
C HIS A 711 9.84 7.26 37.87
N ASP A 712 10.28 6.01 37.89
CA ASP A 712 10.60 5.28 39.13
C ASP A 712 12.12 5.10 39.39
N CYS A 713 12.94 5.87 38.68
CA CYS A 713 14.40 5.74 38.77
C CYS A 713 14.92 6.12 40.16
N PRO A 714 15.59 5.18 40.86
CA PRO A 714 16.24 5.44 42.12
C PRO A 714 17.39 6.46 42.00
N VAL A 715 17.80 6.99 43.13
CA VAL A 715 19.00 7.86 43.21
C VAL A 715 20.27 7.05 42.93
N ASN A 716 21.28 7.65 42.28
CA ASN A 716 22.56 7.01 41.96
C ASN A 716 22.46 5.84 40.95
N VAL A 717 21.45 5.81 40.12
CA VAL A 717 21.36 4.92 38.96
C VAL A 717 21.94 5.64 37.74
N TYR A 718 22.74 4.93 36.96
CA TYR A 718 23.37 5.44 35.73
C TYR A 718 22.99 4.58 34.52
N THR A 719 23.17 5.13 33.33
CA THR A 719 22.97 4.37 32.08
C THR A 719 24.22 3.51 31.78
N ASP A 720 24.02 2.45 30.97
CA ASP A 720 25.06 1.47 30.61
C ASP A 720 25.75 1.71 29.27
N GLY A 721 25.52 2.86 28.64
CA GLY A 721 26.06 3.19 27.32
C GLY A 721 27.51 3.76 27.36
N LYS A 722 28.09 3.95 26.18
CA LYS A 722 29.44 4.55 26.03
C LYS A 722 29.56 5.95 26.64
N LYS A 723 28.46 6.67 26.72
CA LYS A 723 28.36 7.99 27.35
C LYS A 723 27.38 7.92 28.51
N GLU A 724 27.90 7.39 29.62
CA GLU A 724 27.13 7.21 30.84
C GLU A 724 26.58 8.55 31.37
N ILE A 725 25.30 8.58 31.75
CA ILE A 725 24.64 9.73 32.40
C ILE A 725 23.80 9.23 33.59
N ASP A 726 23.50 10.14 34.51
CA ASP A 726 22.55 9.88 35.60
C ASP A 726 21.17 9.50 35.09
N GLY A 727 20.53 8.52 35.71
CA GLY A 727 19.22 8.00 35.25
C GLY A 727 18.11 9.05 35.25
N ARG A 728 18.09 9.98 36.21
CA ARG A 728 17.11 11.09 36.21
C ARG A 728 17.36 12.05 35.06
N GLN A 729 18.64 12.28 34.72
CA GLN A 729 19.01 13.07 33.55
C GLN A 729 18.59 12.36 32.22
N PHE A 730 18.65 11.03 32.20
CA PHE A 730 18.13 10.24 31.06
C PHE A 730 16.64 10.51 30.85
N TYR A 731 15.81 10.38 31.89
CA TYR A 731 14.36 10.60 31.78
C TYR A 731 14.02 12.06 31.45
N LEU A 732 14.79 13.02 31.92
CA LEU A 732 14.63 14.43 31.51
C LEU A 732 14.86 14.59 30.00
N ARG A 733 15.94 13.99 29.47
CA ARG A 733 16.21 14.01 28.01
C ARG A 733 15.14 13.28 27.21
N LEU A 734 14.63 12.16 27.74
CA LEU A 734 13.52 11.43 27.13
C LEU A 734 12.28 12.31 26.99
N ALA A 735 11.86 12.97 28.07
CA ALA A 735 10.71 13.87 28.04
C ALA A 735 10.91 15.07 27.09
N GLN A 736 12.10 15.66 27.08
CA GLN A 736 12.44 16.72 26.12
C GLN A 736 12.35 16.23 24.67
N ARG A 737 12.78 15.00 24.41
CA ARG A 737 12.70 14.40 23.09
C ARG A 737 11.26 14.09 22.69
N ILE A 738 10.45 13.59 23.60
CA ILE A 738 9.00 13.38 23.40
C ILE A 738 8.32 14.69 23.00
N ILE A 739 8.50 15.76 23.75
CA ILE A 739 7.93 17.08 23.44
C ILE A 739 8.41 17.58 22.09
N HIS A 740 9.69 17.39 21.77
CA HIS A 740 10.25 17.78 20.47
C HIS A 740 9.55 17.04 19.32
N ILE A 741 9.33 15.72 19.42
CA ILE A 741 8.65 14.93 18.39
C ILE A 741 7.21 15.44 18.21
N PHE A 742 6.49 15.77 19.30
CA PHE A 742 5.13 16.29 19.21
C PHE A 742 5.07 17.68 18.56
N SER A 743 5.96 18.58 18.94
CA SER A 743 5.90 20.00 18.56
C SER A 743 6.59 20.33 17.23
N THR A 744 7.49 19.47 16.74
CA THR A 744 8.18 19.70 15.48
C THR A 744 7.20 19.73 14.32
N ARG A 745 7.29 20.77 13.50
CA ARG A 745 6.46 20.92 12.29
C ARG A 745 7.12 20.22 11.10
N THR A 746 6.39 19.31 10.45
CA THR A 746 6.79 18.68 9.21
C THR A 746 5.85 19.08 8.06
N ALA A 747 5.96 18.46 6.90
CA ALA A 747 5.05 18.68 5.77
C ALA A 747 3.58 18.37 6.13
N SER A 748 3.33 17.34 6.96
CA SER A 748 2.00 16.99 7.47
C SER A 748 1.60 17.72 8.76
N GLY A 749 2.28 18.79 9.13
CA GLY A 749 1.94 19.66 10.26
C GLY A 749 2.62 19.28 11.57
N ILE A 750 1.97 19.60 12.70
CA ILE A 750 2.37 19.20 14.06
C ILE A 750 1.60 17.97 14.49
N LEU A 751 2.17 17.19 15.40
CA LEU A 751 1.49 16.00 15.88
C LEU A 751 0.37 16.34 16.88
N TYR A 752 0.72 16.95 18.02
CA TYR A 752 -0.20 17.57 18.99
C TYR A 752 0.49 18.74 19.67
N GLU A 753 -0.29 19.72 20.10
CA GLU A 753 0.15 20.68 21.12
C GLU A 753 0.14 19.97 22.47
N VAL A 754 1.23 20.14 23.23
CA VAL A 754 1.43 19.47 24.53
C VAL A 754 1.54 20.51 25.62
N ASP A 755 0.67 20.39 26.63
CA ASP A 755 0.71 21.21 27.84
C ASP A 755 1.20 20.36 29.02
N THR A 756 2.29 20.76 29.63
CA THR A 756 2.87 20.10 30.81
C THR A 756 2.76 20.93 32.11
N ARG A 757 1.95 21.97 32.11
CA ARG A 757 1.83 22.91 33.24
C ARG A 757 1.15 22.32 34.49
N LEU A 758 0.43 21.22 34.34
CA LEU A 758 -0.19 20.49 35.45
C LEU A 758 0.78 19.61 36.25
N ARG A 759 2.10 19.63 35.90
CA ARG A 759 3.11 18.93 36.67
C ARG A 759 3.36 19.58 38.04
N PRO A 760 3.90 18.88 39.05
CA PRO A 760 4.24 19.43 40.35
C PRO A 760 5.00 20.75 40.26
N SER A 761 4.56 21.79 41.00
CA SER A 761 5.08 23.16 40.96
C SER A 761 4.96 23.86 39.58
N GLY A 762 4.14 23.39 38.68
CA GLY A 762 3.85 24.02 37.39
C GLY A 762 5.06 24.24 36.52
N ALA A 763 5.16 25.41 35.89
CA ALA A 763 6.29 25.73 34.97
C ALA A 763 7.66 25.79 35.69
N SER A 764 7.71 25.99 36.98
CA SER A 764 8.94 26.04 37.77
C SER A 764 9.42 24.66 38.26
N GLY A 765 8.58 23.66 38.22
CA GLY A 765 8.91 22.31 38.64
C GLY A 765 9.67 21.47 37.61
N LEU A 766 10.13 20.29 38.03
CA LEU A 766 10.81 19.33 37.17
C LEU A 766 9.89 18.88 36.04
N LEU A 767 10.44 18.77 34.84
CA LEU A 767 9.67 18.27 33.67
C LEU A 767 9.20 16.83 33.84
N VAL A 768 10.00 16.01 34.52
CA VAL A 768 9.69 14.60 34.87
C VAL A 768 9.81 14.46 36.36
N SER A 769 8.77 13.98 37.02
CA SER A 769 8.74 13.81 38.46
C SER A 769 9.06 12.37 38.85
N PRO A 770 9.96 12.14 39.84
CA PRO A 770 10.03 10.84 40.50
C PRO A 770 8.69 10.50 41.15
N THR A 771 8.33 9.21 41.15
CA THR A 771 7.05 8.74 41.71
C THR A 771 6.82 9.21 43.14
N ASP A 772 7.85 9.06 44.02
CA ASP A 772 7.79 9.46 45.42
C ASP A 772 7.61 10.99 45.58
N ALA A 773 8.32 11.78 44.75
CA ALA A 773 8.20 13.23 44.79
C ALA A 773 6.85 13.73 44.28
N PHE A 774 6.22 13.00 43.33
CA PHE A 774 4.86 13.27 42.89
C PHE A 774 3.85 12.98 44.01
N ASP A 775 4.00 11.85 44.73
CA ASP A 775 3.17 11.49 45.85
C ASP A 775 3.27 12.50 46.99
N ASP A 776 4.49 12.84 47.43
CA ASP A 776 4.74 13.84 48.45
C ASP A 776 4.12 15.19 48.10
N TYR A 777 4.33 15.68 46.86
CA TYR A 777 3.74 16.93 46.39
C TYR A 777 2.24 16.96 46.47
N GLN A 778 1.58 15.90 45.99
CA GLN A 778 0.13 15.81 45.97
C GLN A 778 -0.49 15.76 47.37
N HIS A 779 0.25 15.21 48.36
CA HIS A 779 -0.23 15.13 49.72
C HIS A 779 0.03 16.41 50.53
N GLN A 780 1.12 17.15 50.23
CA GLN A 780 1.60 18.22 51.14
C GLN A 780 1.47 19.61 50.51
N ASP A 781 1.82 19.79 49.22
CA ASP A 781 2.01 21.09 48.61
C ASP A 781 0.95 21.47 47.56
N ALA A 782 0.22 20.48 47.02
CA ALA A 782 -0.73 20.71 45.93
C ALA A 782 -1.94 21.51 46.39
N TRP A 783 -2.37 22.43 45.52
CA TRP A 783 -3.55 23.27 45.74
C TRP A 783 -4.85 22.51 45.43
N THR A 784 -5.96 22.95 45.97
CA THR A 784 -7.31 22.36 45.73
C THR A 784 -7.63 22.26 44.21
N TRP A 785 -7.24 23.25 43.40
CA TRP A 785 -7.47 23.22 41.97
C TRP A 785 -6.62 22.14 41.27
N GLU A 786 -5.44 21.78 41.80
CA GLU A 786 -4.65 20.67 41.28
C GLU A 786 -5.30 19.31 41.63
N HIS A 787 -5.90 19.22 42.83
CA HIS A 787 -6.70 18.06 43.19
C HIS A 787 -7.99 17.94 42.34
N GLN A 788 -8.62 19.06 41.95
CA GLN A 788 -9.69 19.06 40.96
C GLN A 788 -9.23 18.52 39.61
N ALA A 789 -8.08 18.97 39.15
CA ALA A 789 -7.48 18.46 37.92
C ALA A 789 -7.16 16.96 38.04
N LEU A 790 -6.70 16.50 39.23
CA LEU A 790 -6.39 15.10 39.50
C LEU A 790 -7.62 14.18 39.44
N VAL A 791 -8.83 14.68 39.66
CA VAL A 791 -10.08 13.91 39.44
C VAL A 791 -10.16 13.38 38.03
N ARG A 792 -9.70 14.17 37.05
CA ARG A 792 -9.71 13.85 35.62
C ARG A 792 -8.35 13.38 35.09
N ALA A 793 -7.55 12.76 35.96
CA ALA A 793 -6.23 12.26 35.61
C ALA A 793 -6.19 10.73 35.59
N ARG A 794 -5.50 10.17 34.60
CA ARG A 794 -5.20 8.73 34.48
C ARG A 794 -3.90 8.49 33.75
N MET A 795 -3.28 7.35 33.99
CA MET A 795 -2.14 6.95 33.21
C MET A 795 -2.57 6.56 31.78
N ILE A 796 -1.96 7.13 30.77
CA ILE A 796 -2.23 6.85 29.35
C ILE A 796 -1.13 6.00 28.70
N TYR A 797 0.06 6.01 29.29
CA TYR A 797 1.19 5.16 28.94
C TYR A 797 2.07 4.92 30.16
N GLY A 798 2.59 3.71 30.33
CA GLY A 798 3.59 3.39 31.36
C GLY A 798 3.53 1.95 31.84
N ASP A 799 4.46 1.61 32.72
CA ASP A 799 4.63 0.28 33.28
C ASP A 799 3.63 0.02 34.41
N GLU A 800 3.26 -1.24 34.61
CA GLU A 800 2.29 -1.63 35.66
C GLU A 800 2.66 -1.16 37.08
N PRO A 801 3.91 -1.22 37.55
CA PRO A 801 4.28 -0.68 38.87
C PRO A 801 4.01 0.82 39.02
N LEU A 802 4.27 1.61 37.95
CA LEU A 802 3.96 3.03 37.93
C LEU A 802 2.47 3.32 37.87
N ALA A 803 1.70 2.45 37.17
CA ALA A 803 0.25 2.53 37.15
C ALA A 803 -0.35 2.35 38.57
N ILE A 804 0.13 1.33 39.27
CA ILE A 804 -0.30 1.05 40.66
C ILE A 804 0.07 2.22 41.58
N ALA A 805 1.31 2.73 41.50
CA ALA A 805 1.77 3.83 42.31
C ALA A 805 0.91 5.09 42.08
N PHE A 806 0.74 5.49 40.82
CA PHE A 806 -0.11 6.63 40.46
C PHE A 806 -1.56 6.45 40.91
N HIS A 807 -2.12 5.25 40.70
CA HIS A 807 -3.49 4.97 41.12
C HIS A 807 -3.68 5.10 42.64
N ASN A 808 -2.73 4.61 43.43
CA ASN A 808 -2.76 4.72 44.86
C ASN A 808 -2.65 6.17 45.31
N THR A 809 -1.67 6.93 44.83
CA THR A 809 -1.52 8.37 45.13
C THR A 809 -2.80 9.12 44.76
N ARG A 810 -3.35 8.89 43.56
CA ARG A 810 -4.58 9.53 43.13
C ARG A 810 -5.75 9.19 44.05
N HIS A 811 -5.93 7.92 44.39
CA HIS A 811 -6.98 7.44 45.25
C HIS A 811 -6.89 8.05 46.64
N ASP A 812 -5.70 8.00 47.27
CA ASP A 812 -5.47 8.48 48.64
C ASP A 812 -5.67 10.00 48.75
N VAL A 813 -5.16 10.75 47.77
CA VAL A 813 -5.35 12.20 47.69
C VAL A 813 -6.80 12.58 47.49
N LEU A 814 -7.53 11.91 46.60
CA LEU A 814 -8.96 12.22 46.37
C LEU A 814 -9.83 11.82 47.57
N CYS A 815 -9.50 10.74 48.28
CA CYS A 815 -10.22 10.28 49.48
C CYS A 815 -9.84 11.04 50.79
N LYS A 816 -8.89 12.01 50.69
CA LYS A 816 -8.53 12.81 51.89
C LYS A 816 -9.72 13.58 52.43
N PRO A 817 -10.03 13.50 53.73
CA PRO A 817 -11.09 14.34 54.35
C PRO A 817 -10.81 15.83 54.16
N ARG A 818 -11.83 16.58 53.76
CA ARG A 818 -11.76 18.01 53.55
C ARG A 818 -12.86 18.74 54.31
N ASP A 819 -12.57 19.97 54.72
CA ASP A 819 -13.60 20.86 55.27
C ASP A 819 -14.52 21.33 54.14
N GLU A 820 -15.78 21.00 54.20
CA GLU A 820 -16.76 21.27 53.13
C GLU A 820 -16.87 22.77 52.81
N GLN A 821 -16.85 23.66 53.81
CA GLN A 821 -17.01 25.10 53.57
C GLN A 821 -15.79 25.68 52.91
N THR A 822 -14.60 25.27 53.34
CA THR A 822 -13.33 25.69 52.73
C THR A 822 -13.24 25.21 51.28
N LEU A 823 -13.58 23.93 51.01
CA LEU A 823 -13.58 23.36 49.68
C LEU A 823 -14.56 24.07 48.73
N LYS A 824 -15.80 24.33 49.19
CA LYS A 824 -16.79 25.13 48.43
C LYS A 824 -16.24 26.47 48.02
N LYS A 825 -15.71 27.21 49.01
CA LYS A 825 -15.18 28.55 48.79
C LYS A 825 -14.04 28.53 47.75
N GLU A 826 -13.06 27.65 47.89
CA GLU A 826 -11.90 27.56 46.98
C GLU A 826 -12.32 27.18 45.55
N VAL A 827 -13.26 26.26 45.38
CA VAL A 827 -13.80 25.85 44.09
C VAL A 827 -14.55 26.99 43.39
N VAL A 828 -15.40 27.73 44.17
CA VAL A 828 -16.13 28.88 43.60
C VAL A 828 -15.18 29.99 43.23
N GLU A 829 -14.22 30.35 44.09
CA GLU A 829 -13.24 31.39 43.81
C GLU A 829 -12.38 31.06 42.56
N MET A 830 -11.98 29.80 42.43
CA MET A 830 -11.20 29.38 41.26
C MET A 830 -12.07 29.43 39.99
N ARG A 831 -13.32 29.05 40.05
CA ARG A 831 -14.25 29.12 38.90
C ARG A 831 -14.52 30.57 38.48
N GLU A 832 -14.63 31.50 39.41
CA GLU A 832 -14.81 32.93 39.14
C GLU A 832 -13.56 33.53 38.52
N LYS A 833 -12.37 33.25 39.05
CA LYS A 833 -11.09 33.67 38.48
C LYS A 833 -10.91 33.16 37.04
N MET A 834 -11.27 31.90 36.80
CA MET A 834 -11.19 31.34 35.46
C MET A 834 -12.16 32.01 34.49
N ARG A 835 -13.38 32.36 34.95
CA ARG A 835 -14.36 33.08 34.15
C ARG A 835 -13.91 34.49 33.80
N ASP A 836 -13.31 35.21 34.75
CA ASP A 836 -12.83 36.58 34.55
C ASP A 836 -11.66 36.63 33.54
N HIS A 837 -10.78 35.62 33.57
CA HIS A 837 -9.62 35.56 32.66
C HIS A 837 -9.97 35.06 31.26
N LEU A 838 -10.90 34.09 31.08
CA LEU A 838 -11.22 33.41 29.84
C LEU A 838 -12.56 33.82 29.22
N GLY A 839 -13.42 34.48 29.98
CA GLY A 839 -14.76 34.94 29.59
C GLY A 839 -14.73 36.27 28.86
N GLY A 840 -14.73 36.27 27.53
CA GLY A 840 -15.00 37.49 26.75
C GLY A 840 -16.49 37.60 26.48
N LYS A 841 -17.18 38.63 27.09
CA LYS A 841 -18.59 38.86 26.80
C LYS A 841 -18.77 39.35 25.37
N LYS A 842 -19.30 38.46 24.49
CA LYS A 842 -19.83 38.84 23.17
C LYS A 842 -21.33 39.11 23.35
N PRO A 843 -21.84 40.37 23.17
CA PRO A 843 -23.27 40.66 23.34
C PRO A 843 -24.17 39.77 22.49
N GLY A 844 -25.23 39.18 23.09
CA GLY A 844 -26.17 38.27 22.42
C GLY A 844 -25.61 36.87 22.12
N ARG A 845 -24.45 36.52 22.67
CA ARG A 845 -23.81 35.20 22.49
C ARG A 845 -23.62 34.51 23.82
N PHE A 846 -23.75 33.19 23.82
CA PHE A 846 -23.48 32.31 24.98
C PHE A 846 -22.19 31.50 24.68
N MET A 847 -21.16 31.69 25.49
CA MET A 847 -19.91 30.94 25.43
C MET A 847 -20.10 29.58 26.11
N ILE A 848 -20.30 28.49 25.34
CA ILE A 848 -20.69 27.17 25.83
C ILE A 848 -19.77 26.67 26.95
N LYS A 849 -18.47 26.97 26.87
CA LYS A 849 -17.50 26.55 27.89
C LYS A 849 -17.54 27.43 29.14
N GLN A 850 -17.51 28.77 28.97
CA GLN A 850 -17.11 29.67 30.05
C GLN A 850 -18.26 30.36 30.77
N ASP A 851 -19.39 30.56 30.07
CA ASP A 851 -20.48 31.30 30.68
C ASP A 851 -21.22 30.48 31.78
N VAL A 852 -21.98 31.18 32.60
CA VAL A 852 -22.79 30.59 33.69
C VAL A 852 -23.80 29.61 33.12
N GLY A 853 -23.77 28.38 33.62
CA GLY A 853 -24.60 27.28 33.13
C GLY A 853 -23.96 26.54 31.95
N GLY A 854 -22.68 26.78 31.66
CA GLY A 854 -21.92 26.09 30.64
C GLY A 854 -21.21 24.84 31.13
N ILE A 855 -20.43 24.24 30.23
CA ILE A 855 -19.76 22.94 30.47
C ILE A 855 -18.83 22.98 31.68
N THR A 856 -18.05 24.08 31.85
CA THR A 856 -17.08 24.18 32.95
C THR A 856 -17.80 24.16 34.32
N ASP A 857 -19.00 24.68 34.43
CA ASP A 857 -19.79 24.59 35.70
C ASP A 857 -20.17 23.13 36.02
N ILE A 858 -20.51 22.33 35.00
CA ILE A 858 -20.79 20.90 35.15
C ILE A 858 -19.54 20.14 35.59
N GLU A 859 -18.39 20.43 34.98
CA GLU A 859 -17.10 19.81 35.32
C GLU A 859 -16.66 20.14 36.74
N PHE A 860 -16.77 21.41 37.15
CA PHE A 860 -16.39 21.86 38.49
C PHE A 860 -17.31 21.25 39.57
N LEU A 861 -18.59 21.13 39.26
CA LEU A 861 -19.53 20.49 40.16
C LEU A 861 -19.20 19.00 40.37
N ALA A 862 -18.93 18.27 39.29
CA ALA A 862 -18.48 16.87 39.35
C ALA A 862 -17.20 16.72 40.19
N GLN A 863 -16.19 17.54 39.93
CA GLN A 863 -14.92 17.55 40.67
C GLN A 863 -15.11 17.87 42.14
N TYR A 864 -15.94 18.87 42.49
CA TYR A 864 -16.27 19.21 43.85
C TYR A 864 -16.94 18.03 44.58
N LEU A 865 -17.94 17.41 43.98
CA LEU A 865 -18.67 16.29 44.59
C LEU A 865 -17.76 15.07 44.82
N VAL A 866 -16.84 14.77 43.87
CA VAL A 866 -15.83 13.74 44.09
C VAL A 866 -14.94 14.10 45.28
N LEU A 867 -14.37 15.30 45.33
CA LEU A 867 -13.48 15.72 46.42
C LEU A 867 -14.17 15.77 47.79
N ASN A 868 -15.44 16.12 47.82
CA ASN A 868 -16.18 16.24 49.06
C ASN A 868 -16.60 14.90 49.64
N TYR A 869 -17.02 13.94 48.77
CA TYR A 869 -17.66 12.70 49.23
C TYR A 869 -16.77 11.45 49.13
N SER A 870 -15.59 11.52 48.46
CA SER A 870 -14.78 10.33 48.24
C SER A 870 -14.22 9.70 49.50
N HIS A 871 -14.01 10.47 50.59
CA HIS A 871 -13.52 9.93 51.85
C HIS A 871 -14.50 8.94 52.49
N GLU A 872 -15.81 9.18 52.34
CA GLU A 872 -16.89 8.27 52.77
C GLU A 872 -17.23 7.23 51.69
N LYS A 873 -17.10 7.59 50.43
CA LYS A 873 -17.53 6.82 49.26
C LYS A 873 -16.39 6.66 48.22
N PRO A 874 -15.36 5.88 48.53
CA PRO A 874 -14.16 5.77 47.72
C PRO A 874 -14.41 5.39 46.25
N LYS A 875 -15.54 4.71 45.96
CA LYS A 875 -15.91 4.36 44.58
C LYS A 875 -16.07 5.56 43.63
N LEU A 876 -16.24 6.77 44.16
CA LEU A 876 -16.31 8.02 43.37
C LEU A 876 -15.00 8.35 42.67
N THR A 877 -13.88 7.81 43.15
CA THR A 877 -12.57 8.01 42.49
C THR A 877 -12.31 7.12 41.28
N ARG A 878 -13.20 6.17 40.97
CA ARG A 878 -12.99 5.14 39.95
C ARG A 878 -12.88 5.72 38.55
N TRP A 879 -13.75 6.65 38.21
CA TRP A 879 -13.85 7.21 36.86
C TRP A 879 -13.28 8.61 36.78
N CYS A 880 -12.84 8.98 35.56
CA CYS A 880 -12.22 10.28 35.25
C CYS A 880 -13.07 11.12 34.29
N ASP A 881 -14.05 10.53 33.62
CA ASP A 881 -14.96 11.24 32.71
C ASP A 881 -16.23 11.70 33.45
N ASN A 882 -16.77 12.82 33.01
CA ASN A 882 -17.89 13.45 33.69
C ASN A 882 -19.17 12.61 33.71
N VAL A 883 -19.46 11.91 32.61
CA VAL A 883 -20.71 11.10 32.53
C VAL A 883 -20.68 9.99 33.57
N ARG A 884 -19.61 9.20 33.63
CA ARG A 884 -19.46 8.09 34.58
C ARG A 884 -19.31 8.59 36.04
N ILE A 885 -18.71 9.77 36.22
CA ILE A 885 -18.71 10.40 37.55
C ILE A 885 -20.15 10.65 38.01
N TYR A 886 -21.02 11.28 37.21
CA TYR A 886 -22.42 11.51 37.56
C TYR A 886 -23.20 10.21 37.74
N GLU A 887 -23.00 9.21 36.89
CA GLU A 887 -23.58 7.87 37.07
C GLU A 887 -23.14 7.22 38.40
N THR A 888 -21.88 7.42 38.79
CA THR A 888 -21.38 6.91 40.07
C THR A 888 -21.95 7.68 41.25
N LEU A 889 -22.14 9.00 41.11
CA LEU A 889 -22.83 9.84 42.14
C LEU A 889 -24.26 9.35 42.39
N ILE A 890 -25.00 8.97 41.35
CA ILE A 890 -26.32 8.33 41.47
C ILE A 890 -26.18 7.00 42.24
N ALA A 891 -25.30 6.12 41.76
CA ALA A 891 -25.13 4.78 42.33
C ALA A 891 -24.67 4.78 43.79
N GLN A 892 -23.96 5.83 44.22
CA GLN A 892 -23.54 6.03 45.62
C GLN A 892 -24.56 6.85 46.46
N GLY A 893 -25.68 7.28 45.88
CA GLY A 893 -26.71 8.05 46.58
C GLY A 893 -26.25 9.43 47.06
N VAL A 894 -25.40 10.09 46.29
CA VAL A 894 -24.93 11.46 46.53
C VAL A 894 -25.82 12.48 45.82
N MET A 895 -26.28 12.14 44.63
CA MET A 895 -27.14 12.97 43.78
C MET A 895 -28.38 12.20 43.35
N GLU A 896 -29.50 12.89 43.22
CA GLU A 896 -30.74 12.32 42.71
C GLU A 896 -30.63 12.01 41.24
N GLU A 897 -31.21 10.90 40.75
CA GLU A 897 -31.11 10.42 39.37
C GLU A 897 -31.57 11.48 38.36
N ASP A 898 -32.70 12.12 38.58
CA ASP A 898 -33.26 13.13 37.68
C ASP A 898 -32.28 14.31 37.49
N GLN A 899 -31.70 14.80 38.59
CA GLN A 899 -30.74 15.92 38.54
C GLN A 899 -29.44 15.52 37.79
N ALA A 900 -28.88 14.36 38.09
CA ALA A 900 -27.71 13.88 37.45
C ALA A 900 -27.94 13.64 35.94
N MET A 901 -29.07 13.06 35.56
CA MET A 901 -29.45 12.83 34.17
C MET A 901 -29.64 14.14 33.39
N GLN A 902 -30.19 15.20 34.04
CA GLN A 902 -30.28 16.53 33.43
C GLN A 902 -28.87 17.11 33.15
N LEU A 903 -27.92 16.96 34.09
CA LEU A 903 -26.55 17.42 33.91
C LEU A 903 -25.81 16.62 32.81
N ILE A 904 -25.97 15.30 32.76
CA ILE A 904 -25.42 14.45 31.70
C ILE A 904 -25.98 14.88 30.34
N ARG A 905 -27.27 15.13 30.22
CA ARG A 905 -27.89 15.60 28.97
C ARG A 905 -27.36 16.98 28.58
N ALA A 906 -27.32 17.93 29.52
CA ALA A 906 -26.76 19.26 29.27
C ALA A 906 -25.31 19.14 28.77
N TYR A 907 -24.51 18.35 29.46
CA TYR A 907 -23.09 18.12 29.11
C TYR A 907 -22.92 17.53 27.70
N THR A 908 -23.61 16.45 27.40
CA THR A 908 -23.50 15.76 26.10
C THR A 908 -24.04 16.62 24.96
N THR A 909 -25.17 17.35 25.18
CA THR A 909 -25.75 18.26 24.18
C THR A 909 -24.80 19.43 23.86
N MET A 910 -24.25 20.08 24.88
CA MET A 910 -23.31 21.17 24.71
C MET A 910 -21.98 20.71 24.09
N ARG A 911 -21.49 19.53 24.43
CA ARG A 911 -20.30 18.95 23.82
C ARG A 911 -20.51 18.62 22.34
N ASN A 912 -21.67 18.05 22.01
CA ASN A 912 -22.03 17.77 20.62
C ASN A 912 -22.00 19.05 19.78
N GLU A 913 -22.56 20.14 20.29
CA GLU A 913 -22.48 21.44 19.61
C GLU A 913 -21.04 21.94 19.45
N ILE A 914 -20.17 21.77 20.44
CA ILE A 914 -18.76 22.14 20.30
C ILE A 914 -18.06 21.32 19.23
N HIS A 915 -18.29 20.01 19.15
CA HIS A 915 -17.73 19.16 18.10
C HIS A 915 -18.23 19.60 16.72
N HIS A 916 -19.53 19.86 16.58
CA HIS A 916 -20.12 20.36 15.33
C HIS A 916 -19.52 21.70 14.92
N ARG A 917 -19.35 22.62 15.87
CA ARG A 917 -18.74 23.92 15.63
C ARG A 917 -17.26 23.81 15.25
N ASN A 918 -16.52 22.88 15.84
CA ASN A 918 -15.14 22.59 15.42
C ASN A 918 -15.07 22.10 13.96
N LEU A 919 -16.00 21.23 13.54
CA LEU A 919 -16.09 20.78 12.14
C LEU A 919 -16.41 21.96 11.18
N LEU A 920 -17.12 22.98 11.69
CA LEU A 920 -17.47 24.21 10.95
C LEU A 920 -16.41 25.34 11.08
N ASN A 921 -15.29 25.10 11.76
CA ASN A 921 -14.27 26.11 12.09
C ASN A 921 -14.87 27.36 12.77
N LEU A 922 -15.86 27.14 13.65
CA LEU A 922 -16.52 28.20 14.42
C LEU A 922 -16.10 28.18 15.89
N ASP A 923 -16.08 29.35 16.51
CA ASP A 923 -15.87 29.48 17.96
C ASP A 923 -16.93 28.70 18.75
N ALA A 924 -16.60 28.27 19.98
CA ALA A 924 -17.51 27.57 20.88
C ALA A 924 -18.54 28.51 21.54
N ASP A 925 -19.20 29.35 20.74
CA ASP A 925 -20.23 30.30 21.17
C ASP A 925 -21.50 30.19 20.33
N VAL A 926 -22.67 30.26 20.92
CA VAL A 926 -23.97 30.16 20.24
C VAL A 926 -24.82 31.39 20.52
N VAL A 927 -25.95 31.54 19.85
CA VAL A 927 -26.92 32.59 20.16
C VAL A 927 -27.46 32.41 21.60
N GLU A 928 -27.76 33.50 22.26
CA GLU A 928 -28.05 33.53 23.70
C GLU A 928 -29.31 32.72 24.10
N ASP A 929 -30.23 32.54 23.18
CA ASP A 929 -31.47 31.75 23.37
C ASP A 929 -31.29 30.24 23.18
N LYS A 930 -30.08 29.78 22.77
CA LYS A 930 -29.78 28.33 22.64
C LYS A 930 -29.46 27.73 24.01
N PHE A 931 -29.89 26.49 24.22
CA PHE A 931 -29.64 25.71 25.46
C PHE A 931 -30.24 26.33 26.74
N VAL A 932 -31.33 27.08 26.66
CA VAL A 932 -31.92 27.76 27.80
C VAL A 932 -32.32 26.76 28.92
N ALA A 933 -32.92 25.63 28.57
CA ALA A 933 -33.32 24.59 29.54
C ALA A 933 -32.07 23.92 30.17
N GLU A 934 -31.09 23.54 29.37
CA GLU A 934 -29.86 22.91 29.84
C GLU A 934 -29.07 23.85 30.76
N ARG A 935 -28.93 25.11 30.38
CA ARG A 935 -28.27 26.13 31.21
C ARG A 935 -28.99 26.34 32.55
N GLU A 936 -30.28 26.29 32.53
CA GLU A 936 -31.08 26.45 33.76
C GLU A 936 -30.91 25.24 34.67
N TRP A 937 -30.91 24.02 34.18
CA TRP A 937 -30.59 22.83 34.98
C TRP A 937 -29.19 22.93 35.63
N VAL A 938 -28.21 23.38 34.92
CA VAL A 938 -26.84 23.55 35.44
C VAL A 938 -26.82 24.64 36.52
N LYS A 939 -27.47 25.79 36.29
CA LYS A 939 -27.52 26.88 37.28
C LYS A 939 -28.25 26.43 38.55
N GLN A 940 -29.35 25.71 38.43
CA GLN A 940 -30.10 25.18 39.60
C GLN A 940 -29.23 24.21 40.39
N ALA A 941 -28.56 23.27 39.74
CA ALA A 941 -27.62 22.35 40.38
C ALA A 941 -26.47 23.10 41.05
N TRP A 942 -25.85 24.07 40.35
CA TRP A 942 -24.79 24.90 40.91
C TRP A 942 -25.22 25.62 42.17
N ASN A 943 -26.35 26.32 42.12
CA ASN A 943 -26.90 27.05 43.28
C ASN A 943 -27.25 26.10 44.45
N GLN A 944 -27.79 24.92 44.17
CA GLN A 944 -28.12 23.95 45.23
C GLN A 944 -26.86 23.45 45.98
N TRP A 945 -25.76 23.23 45.29
CA TRP A 945 -24.56 22.64 45.87
C TRP A 945 -23.57 23.70 46.45
N PHE A 946 -23.56 24.92 45.92
CA PHE A 946 -22.61 25.95 46.29
C PHE A 946 -23.26 27.13 47.08
N ALA A 947 -24.56 27.19 47.20
CA ALA A 947 -25.26 28.19 48.01
C ALA A 947 -25.02 28.01 49.51
#